data_34766dd8546e2d6d9029352fc77d980b
#
_entry.id   34766dd8546e2d6d9029352fc77d980b
#
_cell.length_a   1.000
_cell.length_b   1.000
_cell.length_c   1.000
_cell.angle_alpha   90.00
_cell.angle_beta   90.00
_cell.angle_gamma   90.00
#
_symmetry.space_group_name_H-M   'P 1'
#
loop_
_entity.id
_entity.type
_entity.pdbx_description
1 polymer ?
#
loop_
_entity_poly.entity_id
_entity_poly.type
_entity_poly.pdbx_seq_one_letter_code
_entity_poly.pdbx_strand_id
1 'polypeptide(L)'
;MHLEATQQILLLLIILFPLGGAIINGLLGRYMVKRLVTFVAVGSVAVSFALAVASFIELYGLRHEAEEAALIYHFYEWFSLKLPGGVVVPVNVRFMMDSLSGVMTLIVTIVGGIIHLYSVGYMGDDPSYPRFMSFMNLFMASMLILVLGSSLPVMFVGWEGVGLCSYLLIGFWYENRDYAAAGRKAFVVNRIGDFGVLIGMFILVGVAHSFEFAEINRAATGGEFQSGFPILVFGVAPSLATVACVFLFLGCTGKSAQIPLFVWLPDAMAGPTPVSALIHAATMVTAGVYLCCRLSPLFITSDVAMAIIAVTGTLTALLAASIAVVQREMKKILAYSTVSQLGFMFAAVGVGFFAAGFFHVFTHAFFKACLFLGAGSVMHAVHAHGDADIFKLGGLKKILPITRWTFLASCLAIAGFPLTSGFFSKDEILLGAAAQIYRQGDALTTSVGWFTLIGLTLAAVMTAFYMFRLYFLTFTGDYRSADQSGDHPYDAHPHESPTSMTTPLVVLGIGALGVGFLGLPHVLPITGTHLSDYSWWGHWMEASVAGRPVPEELQIVNLASGLAFAAMALGISAAWILYRNKSADVLAEKVPARLYELAFDKWRVDELYAATVVNPIKKIATVVGRADMTFVDALMTKWPAFKVRETGRIFVRMQNGVVQMYGSVMMVGVIAVLAWFWTPHSRIDAGFDGTLVELTTPQGLGYEYRWDANSDGEFETLWNAAPATTFEYGQDDVRGVAVFISHARSGVERRIRATKDWSPVPVESVVPVEFLSADDRGFEVRVDGQELVFRRPDPPTLLSGSKELRLPMGKDGRLGPVRVFARPIVEATVEVRNAFGNTHRASKEIPLPFSLQAPSHAALMPPTHEEVR
;
A
#
# COMPACT_ATOMS: atom_id res chain seq x y z
N MET A 1 -7.65 0.13 -28.71
CA MET A 1 -8.85 -0.68 -29.11
C MET A 1 -9.85 -0.57 -27.99
N HIS A 2 -11.03 0.06 -28.22
CA HIS A 2 -12.07 0.21 -27.20
C HIS A 2 -12.79 -1.14 -27.03
N LEU A 3 -12.43 -1.87 -25.96
CA LEU A 3 -13.19 -3.02 -25.51
C LEU A 3 -14.58 -2.56 -25.03
N GLU A 4 -15.62 -3.33 -25.32
CA GLU A 4 -17.00 -3.00 -24.95
C GLU A 4 -17.11 -2.87 -23.42
N ALA A 5 -17.81 -1.83 -22.97
CA ALA A 5 -17.95 -1.46 -21.54
C ALA A 5 -18.47 -2.60 -20.64
N THR A 6 -19.13 -3.59 -21.22
CA THR A 6 -19.71 -4.75 -20.53
C THR A 6 -18.66 -5.75 -20.04
N GLN A 7 -17.55 -5.90 -20.75
CA GLN A 7 -16.47 -6.83 -20.38
C GLN A 7 -15.60 -6.29 -19.27
N GLN A 8 -15.43 -4.97 -19.21
CA GLN A 8 -14.59 -4.31 -18.20
C GLN A 8 -15.18 -4.38 -16.79
N ILE A 9 -16.51 -4.50 -16.64
CA ILE A 9 -17.18 -4.59 -15.33
C ILE A 9 -16.83 -5.86 -14.55
N LEU A 10 -16.32 -6.91 -15.22
CA LEU A 10 -15.93 -8.16 -14.58
C LEU A 10 -14.86 -7.91 -13.51
N LEU A 11 -13.91 -6.99 -13.75
CA LEU A 11 -12.85 -6.65 -12.79
C LEU A 11 -13.43 -6.11 -11.48
N LEU A 12 -14.45 -5.28 -11.55
CA LEU A 12 -15.16 -4.79 -10.37
C LEU A 12 -15.93 -5.91 -9.67
N LEU A 13 -16.60 -6.77 -10.43
CA LEU A 13 -17.38 -7.88 -9.87
C LEU A 13 -16.50 -8.91 -9.15
N ILE A 14 -15.28 -9.17 -9.63
CA ILE A 14 -14.29 -10.02 -8.93
C ILE A 14 -14.11 -9.57 -7.48
N ILE A 15 -14.12 -8.26 -7.23
CA ILE A 15 -13.97 -7.65 -5.89
C ILE A 15 -15.29 -7.64 -5.14
N LEU A 16 -16.40 -7.28 -5.81
CA LEU A 16 -17.69 -7.06 -5.16
C LEU A 16 -18.31 -8.35 -4.62
N PHE A 17 -18.07 -9.50 -5.24
CA PHE A 17 -18.64 -10.76 -4.73
C PHE A 17 -18.10 -11.14 -3.36
N PRO A 18 -16.77 -11.21 -3.11
CA PRO A 18 -16.26 -11.45 -1.76
C PRO A 18 -16.65 -10.33 -0.77
N LEU A 19 -16.68 -9.08 -1.20
CA LEU A 19 -17.12 -7.96 -0.37
C LEU A 19 -18.59 -8.11 0.04
N GLY A 20 -19.45 -8.47 -0.90
CA GLY A 20 -20.85 -8.79 -0.63
C GLY A 20 -21.00 -9.96 0.34
N GLY A 21 -20.21 -11.01 0.16
CA GLY A 21 -20.14 -12.14 1.09
C GLY A 21 -19.76 -11.72 2.51
N ALA A 22 -18.78 -10.81 2.63
CA ALA A 22 -18.36 -10.24 3.90
C ALA A 22 -19.48 -9.45 4.58
N ILE A 23 -20.15 -8.58 3.83
CA ILE A 23 -21.25 -7.75 4.34
C ILE A 23 -22.44 -8.60 4.78
N ILE A 24 -22.86 -9.54 3.94
CA ILE A 24 -24.01 -10.41 4.25
C ILE A 24 -23.73 -11.25 5.49
N ASN A 25 -22.58 -11.93 5.56
CA ASN A 25 -22.21 -12.75 6.71
C ASN A 25 -21.93 -11.92 7.96
N GLY A 26 -21.40 -10.69 7.82
CA GLY A 26 -21.14 -9.80 8.93
C GLY A 26 -22.39 -9.22 9.56
N LEU A 27 -23.36 -8.80 8.76
CA LEU A 27 -24.58 -8.14 9.23
C LEU A 27 -25.70 -9.15 9.56
N LEU A 28 -25.88 -10.15 8.70
CA LEU A 28 -27.00 -11.09 8.77
C LEU A 28 -26.60 -12.47 9.29
N GLY A 29 -25.30 -12.81 9.27
CA GLY A 29 -24.84 -14.17 9.55
C GLY A 29 -25.26 -14.75 10.91
N ARG A 30 -25.41 -13.88 11.93
CA ARG A 30 -25.92 -14.30 13.27
C ARG A 30 -27.36 -14.81 13.25
N TYR A 31 -28.14 -14.43 12.24
CA TYR A 31 -29.53 -14.86 12.06
C TYR A 31 -29.68 -15.99 11.05
N MET A 32 -28.60 -16.32 10.34
CA MET A 32 -28.59 -17.32 9.27
C MET A 32 -28.21 -18.70 9.81
N VAL A 33 -28.78 -19.74 9.22
CA VAL A 33 -28.32 -21.10 9.46
C VAL A 33 -26.89 -21.28 8.92
N LYS A 34 -26.07 -22.07 9.59
CA LYS A 34 -24.65 -22.28 9.24
C LYS A 34 -24.43 -22.66 7.76
N ARG A 35 -25.30 -23.51 7.19
CA ARG A 35 -25.22 -23.88 5.76
C ARG A 35 -25.34 -22.67 4.82
N LEU A 36 -26.18 -21.69 5.16
CA LEU A 36 -26.37 -20.48 4.37
C LEU A 36 -25.16 -19.55 4.51
N VAL A 37 -24.62 -19.41 5.73
CA VAL A 37 -23.37 -18.66 5.95
C VAL A 37 -22.23 -19.25 5.11
N THR A 38 -22.09 -20.57 5.12
CA THR A 38 -21.10 -21.30 4.31
C THR A 38 -21.33 -21.06 2.80
N PHE A 39 -22.58 -21.18 2.34
CA PHE A 39 -22.91 -20.99 0.93
C PHE A 39 -22.57 -19.56 0.47
N VAL A 40 -22.89 -18.53 1.26
CA VAL A 40 -22.55 -17.15 0.96
C VAL A 40 -21.04 -16.95 0.94
N ALA A 41 -20.33 -17.47 1.96
CA ALA A 41 -18.88 -17.30 2.08
C ALA A 41 -18.11 -17.97 0.93
N VAL A 42 -18.33 -19.25 0.74
CA VAL A 42 -17.61 -20.05 -0.27
C VAL A 42 -18.13 -19.71 -1.67
N GLY A 43 -19.44 -19.53 -1.83
CA GLY A 43 -20.06 -19.22 -3.11
C GLY A 43 -19.59 -17.88 -3.67
N SER A 44 -19.49 -16.85 -2.85
CA SER A 44 -18.99 -15.54 -3.29
C SER A 44 -17.54 -15.60 -3.82
N VAL A 45 -16.66 -16.37 -3.15
CA VAL A 45 -15.28 -16.56 -3.61
C VAL A 45 -15.24 -17.44 -4.87
N ALA A 46 -16.10 -18.47 -4.96
CA ALA A 46 -16.18 -19.31 -6.15
C ALA A 46 -16.64 -18.52 -7.39
N VAL A 47 -17.61 -17.62 -7.24
CA VAL A 47 -18.02 -16.71 -8.32
C VAL A 47 -16.88 -15.77 -8.69
N SER A 48 -16.22 -15.17 -7.70
CA SER A 48 -15.02 -14.32 -7.93
C SER A 48 -13.95 -15.07 -8.70
N PHE A 49 -13.67 -16.33 -8.36
CA PHE A 49 -12.75 -17.19 -9.09
C PHE A 49 -13.19 -17.44 -10.54
N ALA A 50 -14.44 -17.76 -10.77
CA ALA A 50 -14.95 -17.98 -12.12
C ALA A 50 -14.82 -16.73 -13.01
N LEU A 51 -15.12 -15.55 -12.44
CA LEU A 51 -14.93 -14.27 -13.11
C LEU A 51 -13.46 -13.95 -13.38
N ALA A 52 -12.58 -14.28 -12.41
CA ALA A 52 -11.13 -14.12 -12.57
C ALA A 52 -10.59 -14.99 -13.71
N VAL A 53 -11.04 -16.24 -13.81
CA VAL A 53 -10.66 -17.13 -14.91
C VAL A 53 -11.19 -16.61 -16.25
N ALA A 54 -12.43 -16.13 -16.30
CA ALA A 54 -13.00 -15.56 -17.53
C ALA A 54 -12.19 -14.34 -18.01
N SER A 55 -11.90 -13.40 -17.09
CA SER A 55 -11.07 -12.24 -17.40
C SER A 55 -9.63 -12.61 -17.79
N PHE A 56 -9.07 -13.64 -17.18
CA PHE A 56 -7.73 -14.11 -17.53
C PHE A 56 -7.68 -14.76 -18.91
N ILE A 57 -8.68 -15.54 -19.30
CA ILE A 57 -8.80 -16.12 -20.65
C ILE A 57 -8.91 -15.01 -21.70
N GLU A 58 -9.71 -13.97 -21.41
CA GLU A 58 -9.83 -12.80 -22.28
C GLU A 58 -8.50 -12.08 -22.43
N LEU A 59 -7.83 -11.80 -21.32
CA LEU A 59 -6.48 -11.21 -21.31
C LEU A 59 -5.49 -12.06 -22.11
N TYR A 60 -5.54 -13.37 -21.95
CA TYR A 60 -4.69 -14.31 -22.68
C TYR A 60 -4.89 -14.20 -24.19
N GLY A 61 -6.14 -14.10 -24.66
CA GLY A 61 -6.48 -13.88 -26.06
C GLY A 61 -5.94 -12.54 -26.59
N LEU A 62 -6.15 -11.45 -25.86
CA LEU A 62 -5.69 -10.12 -26.24
C LEU A 62 -4.16 -10.01 -26.35
N ARG A 63 -3.43 -10.70 -25.51
CA ARG A 63 -1.96 -10.69 -25.52
C ARG A 63 -1.35 -11.44 -26.69
N HIS A 64 -2.07 -12.31 -27.36
CA HIS A 64 -1.65 -12.85 -28.65
C HIS A 64 -1.66 -11.79 -29.76
N GLU A 65 -2.48 -10.73 -29.61
CA GLU A 65 -2.56 -9.63 -30.58
C GLU A 65 -1.63 -8.46 -30.21
N ALA A 66 -1.44 -8.21 -28.91
CA ALA A 66 -0.59 -7.14 -28.38
C ALA A 66 0.02 -7.54 -27.04
N GLU A 67 1.34 -7.69 -26.97
CA GLU A 67 2.07 -8.18 -25.78
C GLU A 67 1.85 -7.37 -24.50
N GLU A 68 1.61 -6.06 -24.64
CA GLU A 68 1.35 -5.14 -23.52
C GLU A 68 -0.14 -4.96 -23.21
N ALA A 69 -1.03 -5.82 -23.73
CA ALA A 69 -2.46 -5.70 -23.52
C ALA A 69 -2.82 -5.85 -22.03
N ALA A 70 -3.74 -5.02 -21.55
CA ALA A 70 -4.31 -5.07 -20.22
C ALA A 70 -5.82 -4.80 -20.28
N LEU A 71 -6.57 -5.45 -19.40
CA LEU A 71 -7.98 -5.13 -19.17
C LEU A 71 -8.05 -3.99 -18.14
N ILE A 72 -8.80 -2.93 -18.43
CA ILE A 72 -8.91 -1.76 -17.55
C ILE A 72 -10.39 -1.41 -17.37
N TYR A 73 -10.78 -1.20 -16.10
CA TYR A 73 -12.09 -0.69 -15.72
C TYR A 73 -11.95 0.61 -14.92
N HIS A 74 -12.48 1.72 -15.45
CA HIS A 74 -12.55 3.01 -14.76
C HIS A 74 -13.89 3.08 -14.00
N PHE A 75 -13.85 3.21 -12.69
CA PHE A 75 -15.04 3.26 -11.86
C PHE A 75 -15.50 4.71 -11.65
N TYR A 76 -14.65 5.55 -11.04
CA TYR A 76 -14.89 6.99 -10.88
C TYR A 76 -13.61 7.74 -10.49
N GLU A 77 -13.61 9.06 -10.64
CA GLU A 77 -12.60 9.94 -10.05
C GLU A 77 -12.93 10.17 -8.58
N TRP A 78 -11.97 9.85 -7.70
CA TRP A 78 -12.17 9.97 -6.26
C TRP A 78 -11.95 11.41 -5.78
N PHE A 79 -10.80 12.00 -6.11
CA PHE A 79 -10.45 13.38 -5.86
C PHE A 79 -9.25 13.78 -6.72
N SER A 80 -9.02 15.09 -6.82
CA SER A 80 -7.84 15.64 -7.51
C SER A 80 -6.91 16.32 -6.52
N LEU A 81 -5.62 16.09 -6.65
CA LEU A 81 -4.57 16.70 -5.83
C LEU A 81 -3.90 17.82 -6.61
N LYS A 82 -3.87 19.03 -6.05
CA LYS A 82 -3.07 20.13 -6.62
C LYS A 82 -1.65 20.09 -6.08
N LEU A 83 -0.69 19.89 -6.96
CA LEU A 83 0.74 19.92 -6.65
C LEU A 83 1.28 21.37 -6.68
N PRO A 84 2.42 21.64 -6.02
CA PRO A 84 3.15 22.88 -6.20
C PRO A 84 3.44 23.13 -7.69
N GLY A 85 3.16 24.34 -8.19
CA GLY A 85 3.28 24.65 -9.62
C GLY A 85 1.96 24.60 -10.39
N GLY A 86 0.84 24.27 -9.71
CA GLY A 86 -0.50 24.33 -10.31
C GLY A 86 -0.93 23.07 -11.06
N VAL A 87 -0.08 22.05 -11.12
CA VAL A 87 -0.42 20.76 -11.74
C VAL A 87 -1.51 20.07 -10.94
N VAL A 88 -2.58 19.66 -11.61
CA VAL A 88 -3.69 18.91 -11.00
C VAL A 88 -3.54 17.44 -11.35
N VAL A 89 -3.43 16.59 -10.34
CA VAL A 89 -3.30 15.15 -10.48
C VAL A 89 -4.60 14.49 -10.04
N PRO A 90 -5.38 13.90 -10.94
CA PRO A 90 -6.60 13.18 -10.58
C PRO A 90 -6.24 11.85 -9.93
N VAL A 91 -6.98 11.46 -8.91
CA VAL A 91 -6.92 10.15 -8.28
C VAL A 91 -8.14 9.35 -8.73
N ASN A 92 -7.93 8.45 -9.66
CA ASN A 92 -8.97 7.63 -10.23
C ASN A 92 -9.08 6.28 -9.49
N VAL A 93 -10.29 5.86 -9.17
CA VAL A 93 -10.55 4.47 -8.80
C VAL A 93 -10.69 3.66 -10.07
N ARG A 94 -9.60 3.00 -10.42
CA ARG A 94 -9.45 2.22 -11.65
C ARG A 94 -8.88 0.85 -11.30
N PHE A 95 -9.40 -0.17 -11.93
CA PHE A 95 -8.92 -1.54 -11.80
C PHE A 95 -8.28 -2.00 -13.10
N MET A 96 -7.20 -2.76 -13.00
CA MET A 96 -6.42 -3.23 -14.14
C MET A 96 -6.04 -4.70 -13.95
N MET A 97 -6.18 -5.49 -15.00
CA MET A 97 -5.64 -6.83 -15.07
C MET A 97 -4.67 -6.93 -16.24
N ASP A 98 -3.40 -7.08 -15.92
CA ASP A 98 -2.30 -7.39 -16.82
C ASP A 98 -1.67 -8.76 -16.47
N SER A 99 -0.52 -9.10 -17.02
CA SER A 99 0.15 -10.38 -16.76
C SER A 99 0.39 -10.62 -15.27
N LEU A 100 0.89 -9.61 -14.57
CA LEU A 100 1.26 -9.71 -13.16
C LEU A 100 0.01 -9.80 -12.27
N SER A 101 -0.95 -8.89 -12.44
CA SER A 101 -2.18 -8.87 -11.64
C SER A 101 -3.12 -10.03 -12.00
N GLY A 102 -3.13 -10.48 -13.24
CA GLY A 102 -3.92 -11.64 -13.68
C GLY A 102 -3.49 -12.92 -12.96
N VAL A 103 -2.20 -13.23 -12.97
CA VAL A 103 -1.67 -14.38 -12.24
C VAL A 103 -1.92 -14.25 -10.74
N MET A 104 -1.69 -13.06 -10.17
CA MET A 104 -1.90 -12.87 -8.74
C MET A 104 -3.38 -13.00 -8.34
N THR A 105 -4.30 -12.52 -9.18
CA THR A 105 -5.74 -12.68 -8.98
C THR A 105 -6.16 -14.15 -8.99
N LEU A 106 -5.59 -14.95 -9.90
CA LEU A 106 -5.81 -16.40 -9.92
C LEU A 106 -5.26 -17.08 -8.66
N ILE A 107 -4.04 -16.76 -8.24
CA ILE A 107 -3.45 -17.27 -7.00
C ILE A 107 -4.38 -16.99 -5.81
N VAL A 108 -4.78 -15.74 -5.65
CA VAL A 108 -5.61 -15.29 -4.53
C VAL A 108 -6.96 -16.01 -4.53
N THR A 109 -7.63 -16.07 -5.67
CA THR A 109 -8.97 -16.68 -5.76
C THR A 109 -8.94 -18.21 -5.65
N ILE A 110 -7.98 -18.89 -6.26
CA ILE A 110 -7.83 -20.36 -6.17
C ILE A 110 -7.48 -20.76 -4.74
N VAL A 111 -6.34 -20.28 -4.24
CA VAL A 111 -5.83 -20.70 -2.94
C VAL A 111 -6.75 -20.19 -1.82
N GLY A 112 -7.23 -18.95 -1.91
CA GLY A 112 -8.20 -18.40 -0.97
C GLY A 112 -9.51 -19.19 -0.95
N GLY A 113 -10.05 -19.59 -2.12
CA GLY A 113 -11.25 -20.43 -2.22
C GLY A 113 -11.06 -21.81 -1.59
N ILE A 114 -9.92 -22.45 -1.82
CA ILE A 114 -9.56 -23.73 -1.21
C ILE A 114 -9.46 -23.59 0.32
N ILE A 115 -8.89 -22.48 0.83
CA ILE A 115 -8.80 -22.21 2.26
C ILE A 115 -10.19 -21.98 2.86
N HIS A 116 -11.09 -21.28 2.15
CA HIS A 116 -12.49 -21.12 2.59
C HIS A 116 -13.18 -22.47 2.72
N LEU A 117 -13.00 -23.37 1.75
CA LEU A 117 -13.57 -24.71 1.80
C LEU A 117 -13.02 -25.52 2.99
N TYR A 118 -11.71 -25.46 3.23
CA TYR A 118 -11.08 -26.09 4.40
C TYR A 118 -11.64 -25.54 5.72
N SER A 119 -11.89 -24.23 5.78
CA SER A 119 -12.39 -23.54 6.96
C SER A 119 -13.78 -24.02 7.39
N VAL A 120 -14.58 -24.57 6.47
CA VAL A 120 -15.89 -25.14 6.77
C VAL A 120 -15.78 -26.31 7.76
N GLY A 121 -14.77 -27.17 7.59
CA GLY A 121 -14.49 -28.28 8.51
C GLY A 121 -13.79 -27.80 9.78
N TYR A 122 -12.75 -26.96 9.63
CA TYR A 122 -11.89 -26.57 10.74
C TYR A 122 -12.58 -25.66 11.77
N MET A 123 -13.37 -24.68 11.32
CA MET A 123 -14.07 -23.71 12.18
C MET A 123 -15.53 -24.07 12.41
N GLY A 124 -15.93 -25.26 11.98
CA GLY A 124 -17.32 -25.64 11.98
C GLY A 124 -18.02 -25.57 13.32
N ASP A 125 -17.36 -25.82 14.41
CA ASP A 125 -17.93 -25.85 15.75
C ASP A 125 -17.72 -24.55 16.56
N ASP A 126 -17.05 -23.56 15.93
CA ASP A 126 -16.85 -22.27 16.56
C ASP A 126 -18.15 -21.45 16.59
N PRO A 127 -18.58 -20.93 17.75
CA PRO A 127 -19.81 -20.13 17.88
C PRO A 127 -19.75 -18.83 17.09
N SER A 128 -18.57 -18.33 16.77
CA SER A 128 -18.36 -17.11 16.00
C SER A 128 -18.10 -17.38 14.50
N TYR A 129 -18.51 -18.56 14.00
CA TYR A 129 -18.32 -18.96 12.61
C TYR A 129 -18.76 -17.93 11.55
N PRO A 130 -19.94 -17.24 11.68
CA PRO A 130 -20.32 -16.21 10.72
C PRO A 130 -19.36 -15.02 10.68
N ARG A 131 -18.88 -14.59 11.85
CA ARG A 131 -17.88 -13.51 11.98
C ARG A 131 -16.55 -13.90 11.32
N PHE A 132 -16.13 -15.16 11.53
CA PHE A 132 -14.94 -15.71 10.90
C PHE A 132 -15.04 -15.66 9.37
N MET A 133 -16.12 -16.19 8.81
CA MET A 133 -16.35 -16.22 7.36
C MET A 133 -16.49 -14.81 6.76
N SER A 134 -17.10 -13.87 7.49
CA SER A 134 -17.18 -12.48 7.08
C SER A 134 -15.78 -11.86 6.97
N PHE A 135 -14.91 -12.05 7.95
CA PHE A 135 -13.55 -11.50 7.94
C PHE A 135 -12.68 -12.15 6.85
N MET A 136 -12.86 -13.43 6.59
CA MET A 136 -12.17 -14.14 5.50
C MET A 136 -12.58 -13.56 4.14
N ASN A 137 -13.86 -13.36 3.90
CA ASN A 137 -14.36 -12.74 2.67
C ASN A 137 -13.88 -11.27 2.52
N LEU A 138 -13.86 -10.49 3.61
CA LEU A 138 -13.36 -9.11 3.61
C LEU A 138 -11.87 -9.08 3.26
N PHE A 139 -11.10 -10.05 3.79
CA PHE A 139 -9.68 -10.20 3.46
C PHE A 139 -9.49 -10.47 1.96
N MET A 140 -10.29 -11.36 1.39
CA MET A 140 -10.26 -11.65 -0.06
C MET A 140 -10.55 -10.41 -0.89
N ALA A 141 -11.61 -9.67 -0.56
CA ALA A 141 -11.96 -8.43 -1.25
C ALA A 141 -10.83 -7.40 -1.17
N SER A 142 -10.26 -7.21 0.02
CA SER A 142 -9.16 -6.27 0.25
C SER A 142 -7.91 -6.66 -0.56
N MET A 143 -7.58 -7.95 -0.63
CA MET A 143 -6.45 -8.43 -1.41
C MET A 143 -6.68 -8.26 -2.91
N LEU A 144 -7.90 -8.46 -3.40
CA LEU A 144 -8.26 -8.24 -4.80
C LEU A 144 -8.21 -6.75 -5.18
N ILE A 145 -8.60 -5.84 -4.27
CA ILE A 145 -8.42 -4.39 -4.46
C ILE A 145 -6.92 -4.06 -4.60
N LEU A 146 -6.07 -4.65 -3.73
CA LEU A 146 -4.62 -4.45 -3.78
C LEU A 146 -4.03 -4.87 -5.12
N VAL A 147 -4.42 -6.05 -5.59
CA VAL A 147 -3.84 -6.67 -6.79
C VAL A 147 -4.34 -6.03 -8.08
N LEU A 148 -5.63 -5.70 -8.14
CA LEU A 148 -6.26 -5.14 -9.35
C LEU A 148 -6.17 -3.62 -9.44
N GLY A 149 -5.77 -2.92 -8.36
CA GLY A 149 -5.63 -1.46 -8.39
C GLY A 149 -4.60 -1.01 -9.43
N SER A 150 -4.99 -0.07 -10.33
CA SER A 150 -4.12 0.45 -11.38
C SER A 150 -3.18 1.55 -10.88
N SER A 151 -3.45 2.11 -9.70
CA SER A 151 -2.72 3.23 -9.12
C SER A 151 -2.28 2.94 -7.68
N LEU A 152 -1.24 3.65 -7.24
CA LEU A 152 -0.74 3.55 -5.87
C LEU A 152 -1.81 3.80 -4.80
N PRO A 153 -2.70 4.82 -4.88
CA PRO A 153 -3.75 5.02 -3.88
C PRO A 153 -4.76 3.87 -3.81
N VAL A 154 -5.21 3.33 -4.94
CA VAL A 154 -6.17 2.22 -4.97
C VAL A 154 -5.52 0.94 -4.42
N MET A 155 -4.29 0.64 -4.86
CA MET A 155 -3.50 -0.45 -4.27
C MET A 155 -3.35 -0.27 -2.76
N PHE A 156 -3.09 0.96 -2.28
CA PHE A 156 -2.91 1.26 -0.86
C PHE A 156 -4.19 1.06 -0.04
N VAL A 157 -5.38 1.32 -0.60
CA VAL A 157 -6.65 0.94 0.06
C VAL A 157 -6.71 -0.56 0.34
N GLY A 158 -6.37 -1.38 -0.65
CA GLY A 158 -6.27 -2.82 -0.46
C GLY A 158 -5.17 -3.23 0.53
N TRP A 159 -4.02 -2.56 0.48
CA TRP A 159 -2.88 -2.74 1.37
C TRP A 159 -3.24 -2.52 2.84
N GLU A 160 -3.99 -1.47 3.13
CA GLU A 160 -4.53 -1.18 4.45
C GLU A 160 -5.64 -2.15 4.84
N GLY A 161 -6.49 -2.50 3.88
CA GLY A 161 -7.58 -3.45 4.08
C GLY A 161 -7.09 -4.83 4.54
N VAL A 162 -6.06 -5.39 3.88
CA VAL A 162 -5.48 -6.68 4.33
C VAL A 162 -4.78 -6.55 5.69
N GLY A 163 -4.22 -5.37 6.01
CA GLY A 163 -3.67 -5.08 7.34
C GLY A 163 -4.74 -5.11 8.44
N LEU A 164 -5.88 -4.46 8.19
CA LEU A 164 -7.02 -4.48 9.10
C LEU A 164 -7.59 -5.90 9.27
N CYS A 165 -7.78 -6.61 8.16
CA CYS A 165 -8.31 -7.98 8.20
C CYS A 165 -7.37 -8.93 8.95
N SER A 166 -6.05 -8.77 8.78
CA SER A 166 -5.07 -9.56 9.54
C SER A 166 -5.18 -9.29 11.05
N TYR A 167 -5.34 -8.05 11.47
CA TYR A 167 -5.59 -7.69 12.87
C TYR A 167 -6.82 -8.40 13.44
N LEU A 168 -7.95 -8.36 12.70
CA LEU A 168 -9.22 -8.97 13.11
C LEU A 168 -9.14 -10.50 13.17
N LEU A 169 -8.37 -11.11 12.27
CA LEU A 169 -8.24 -12.56 12.14
C LEU A 169 -7.17 -13.15 13.05
N ILE A 170 -6.04 -12.47 13.27
CA ILE A 170 -5.01 -12.91 14.23
C ILE A 170 -5.57 -12.82 15.65
N GLY A 171 -6.25 -11.73 15.96
CA GLY A 171 -6.93 -11.51 17.23
C GLY A 171 -8.35 -12.08 17.28
N PHE A 172 -8.68 -13.10 16.47
CA PHE A 172 -10.06 -13.61 16.34
C PHE A 172 -10.66 -14.06 17.67
N TRP A 173 -9.88 -14.76 18.48
CA TRP A 173 -10.23 -15.15 19.84
C TRP A 173 -9.77 -14.09 20.86
N TYR A 174 -10.27 -12.86 20.69
CA TYR A 174 -9.86 -11.65 21.43
C TYR A 174 -10.08 -11.71 22.95
N GLU A 175 -10.85 -12.65 23.44
CA GLU A 175 -11.04 -12.94 24.87
C GLU A 175 -9.70 -13.36 25.51
N ASN A 176 -8.83 -14.02 24.76
CA ASN A 176 -7.45 -14.25 25.14
C ASN A 176 -6.63 -12.97 24.91
N ARG A 177 -6.08 -12.40 25.99
CA ARG A 177 -5.30 -11.15 25.95
C ARG A 177 -4.04 -11.27 25.10
N ASP A 178 -3.41 -12.44 25.08
CA ASP A 178 -2.18 -12.65 24.30
C ASP A 178 -2.49 -12.68 22.80
N TYR A 179 -3.61 -13.28 22.41
CA TYR A 179 -4.04 -13.29 21.01
C TYR A 179 -4.48 -11.89 20.54
N ALA A 180 -5.17 -11.14 21.38
CA ALA A 180 -5.48 -9.74 21.11
C ALA A 180 -4.22 -8.88 21.02
N ALA A 181 -3.20 -9.14 21.86
CA ALA A 181 -1.91 -8.46 21.82
C ALA A 181 -1.11 -8.81 20.54
N ALA A 182 -1.15 -10.07 20.09
CA ALA A 182 -0.54 -10.50 18.84
C ALA A 182 -1.15 -9.80 17.62
N GLY A 183 -2.48 -9.73 17.55
CA GLY A 183 -3.18 -8.98 16.50
C GLY A 183 -2.78 -7.51 16.50
N ARG A 184 -2.77 -6.85 17.66
CA ARG A 184 -2.34 -5.45 17.79
C ARG A 184 -0.88 -5.26 17.39
N LYS A 185 0.04 -6.19 17.77
CA LYS A 185 1.45 -6.14 17.36
C LYS A 185 1.56 -6.19 15.84
N ALA A 186 0.86 -7.14 15.20
CA ALA A 186 0.83 -7.26 13.74
C ALA A 186 0.37 -5.96 13.07
N PHE A 187 -0.74 -5.37 13.54
CA PHE A 187 -1.27 -4.13 12.99
C PHE A 187 -0.30 -2.96 13.11
N VAL A 188 0.26 -2.74 14.32
CA VAL A 188 1.14 -1.60 14.60
C VAL A 188 2.46 -1.70 13.81
N VAL A 189 3.09 -2.89 13.79
CA VAL A 189 4.35 -3.10 13.06
C VAL A 189 4.15 -2.89 11.55
N ASN A 190 3.05 -3.40 11.00
CA ASN A 190 2.71 -3.17 9.60
C ASN A 190 2.49 -1.69 9.30
N ARG A 191 1.82 -0.94 10.21
CA ARG A 191 1.59 0.50 10.04
C ARG A 191 2.88 1.31 9.96
N ILE A 192 3.93 0.91 10.64
CA ILE A 192 5.26 1.53 10.51
C ILE A 192 5.78 1.38 9.07
N GLY A 193 5.62 0.19 8.48
CA GLY A 193 5.96 -0.04 7.08
C GLY A 193 5.08 0.78 6.12
N ASP A 194 3.77 0.83 6.37
CA ASP A 194 2.79 1.51 5.54
C ASP A 194 3.12 3.02 5.39
N PHE A 195 3.68 3.63 6.45
CA PHE A 195 4.19 4.99 6.37
C PHE A 195 5.33 5.16 5.34
N GLY A 196 6.18 4.14 5.19
CA GLY A 196 7.19 4.11 4.14
C GLY A 196 6.57 4.11 2.73
N VAL A 197 5.50 3.32 2.50
CA VAL A 197 4.78 3.34 1.21
C VAL A 197 4.24 4.73 0.90
N LEU A 198 3.65 5.43 1.90
CA LEU A 198 3.13 6.77 1.72
C LEU A 198 4.22 7.77 1.33
N ILE A 199 5.38 7.75 2.00
CA ILE A 199 6.50 8.63 1.65
C ILE A 199 6.99 8.34 0.23
N GLY A 200 7.19 7.05 -0.11
CA GLY A 200 7.56 6.65 -1.45
C GLY A 200 6.56 7.14 -2.51
N MET A 201 5.28 6.97 -2.24
CA MET A 201 4.19 7.45 -3.12
C MET A 201 4.25 8.97 -3.34
N PHE A 202 4.48 9.76 -2.28
CA PHE A 202 4.59 11.22 -2.41
C PHE A 202 5.81 11.65 -3.22
N ILE A 203 6.94 10.93 -3.10
CA ILE A 203 8.10 11.20 -3.94
C ILE A 203 7.77 10.88 -5.41
N LEU A 204 7.13 9.73 -5.66
CA LEU A 204 6.80 9.31 -7.03
C LEU A 204 5.85 10.28 -7.72
N VAL A 205 4.77 10.69 -7.06
CA VAL A 205 3.81 11.64 -7.64
C VAL A 205 4.40 13.02 -7.85
N GLY A 206 5.34 13.42 -7.00
CA GLY A 206 6.05 14.70 -7.15
C GLY A 206 6.90 14.80 -8.41
N VAL A 207 7.32 13.67 -8.98
CA VAL A 207 8.13 13.59 -10.21
C VAL A 207 7.28 13.20 -11.42
N ALA A 208 6.53 12.09 -11.32
CA ALA A 208 5.75 11.57 -12.44
C ALA A 208 4.44 12.34 -12.69
N HIS A 209 4.06 13.23 -11.77
CA HIS A 209 2.77 13.96 -11.81
C HIS A 209 1.56 13.05 -12.02
N SER A 210 1.66 11.78 -11.60
CA SER A 210 0.62 10.78 -11.71
C SER A 210 0.77 9.74 -10.59
N PHE A 211 -0.36 9.13 -10.21
CA PHE A 211 -0.40 7.97 -9.31
C PHE A 211 -0.48 6.64 -10.05
N GLU A 212 -0.72 6.66 -11.36
CA GLU A 212 -0.90 5.45 -12.17
C GLU A 212 0.45 4.75 -12.39
N PHE A 213 0.47 3.42 -12.23
CA PHE A 213 1.69 2.63 -12.37
C PHE A 213 2.33 2.76 -13.75
N ALA A 214 1.52 2.82 -14.82
CA ALA A 214 2.01 2.97 -16.18
C ALA A 214 2.81 4.27 -16.37
N GLU A 215 2.31 5.40 -15.83
CA GLU A 215 2.97 6.69 -15.93
C GLU A 215 4.25 6.75 -15.08
N ILE A 216 4.19 6.22 -13.85
CA ILE A 216 5.36 6.13 -12.97
C ILE A 216 6.46 5.30 -13.62
N ASN A 217 6.12 4.14 -14.19
CA ASN A 217 7.07 3.27 -14.86
C ASN A 217 7.65 3.93 -16.12
N ARG A 218 6.84 4.68 -16.88
CA ARG A 218 7.31 5.46 -18.05
C ARG A 218 8.29 6.56 -17.62
N ALA A 219 7.98 7.32 -16.57
CA ALA A 219 8.87 8.33 -16.01
C ALA A 219 10.19 7.70 -15.51
N ALA A 220 10.12 6.50 -14.92
CA ALA A 220 11.30 5.76 -14.47
C ALA A 220 12.20 5.34 -15.64
N THR A 221 11.64 4.76 -16.70
CA THR A 221 12.38 4.40 -17.91
C THR A 221 12.89 5.62 -18.66
N GLY A 222 12.18 6.75 -18.61
CA GLY A 222 12.61 8.06 -19.15
C GLY A 222 13.73 8.74 -18.36
N GLY A 223 14.12 8.19 -17.18
CA GLY A 223 15.22 8.73 -16.38
C GLY A 223 14.84 9.94 -15.51
N GLU A 224 13.55 10.28 -15.37
CA GLU A 224 13.09 11.47 -14.62
C GLU A 224 13.42 11.40 -13.13
N PHE A 225 13.57 10.21 -12.55
CA PHE A 225 13.92 9.96 -11.15
C PHE A 225 15.43 9.96 -10.85
N GLN A 226 16.30 10.26 -11.83
CA GLN A 226 17.76 10.26 -11.63
C GLN A 226 18.29 11.55 -11.00
N SER A 227 17.47 12.60 -10.87
CA SER A 227 17.84 13.83 -10.17
C SER A 227 18.17 13.55 -8.69
N GLY A 228 19.14 14.31 -8.16
CA GLY A 228 19.59 14.15 -6.78
C GLY A 228 18.52 14.59 -5.77
N PHE A 229 18.38 13.84 -4.71
CA PHE A 229 17.53 14.22 -3.56
C PHE A 229 18.16 15.41 -2.82
N PRO A 230 17.37 16.43 -2.38
CA PRO A 230 17.91 17.66 -1.84
C PRO A 230 18.62 17.52 -0.47
N ILE A 231 18.53 16.36 0.14
CA ILE A 231 19.18 16.08 1.45
C ILE A 231 20.36 15.13 1.23
N LEU A 232 21.54 15.53 1.70
CA LEU A 232 22.73 14.69 1.68
C LEU A 232 22.62 13.56 2.72
N VAL A 233 22.82 12.34 2.28
CA VAL A 233 22.92 11.16 3.13
C VAL A 233 24.38 10.70 3.13
N PHE A 234 25.05 10.74 4.28
CA PHE A 234 26.50 10.47 4.41
C PHE A 234 27.37 11.27 3.43
N GLY A 235 26.98 12.52 3.12
CA GLY A 235 27.73 13.39 2.23
C GLY A 235 27.47 13.18 0.73
N VAL A 236 26.57 12.28 0.35
CA VAL A 236 26.19 11.99 -1.05
C VAL A 236 24.71 12.33 -1.23
N ALA A 237 24.35 12.95 -2.36
CA ALA A 237 22.97 13.15 -2.76
C ALA A 237 22.46 11.88 -3.50
N PRO A 238 21.65 11.01 -2.85
CA PRO A 238 21.09 9.86 -3.54
C PRO A 238 20.11 10.32 -4.62
N SER A 239 19.91 9.51 -5.67
CA SER A 239 18.86 9.80 -6.66
C SER A 239 17.47 9.70 -6.03
N LEU A 240 16.50 10.43 -6.58
CA LEU A 240 15.09 10.32 -6.16
C LEU A 240 14.56 8.89 -6.30
N ALA A 241 15.01 8.17 -7.35
CA ALA A 241 14.73 6.75 -7.51
C ALA A 241 15.18 5.94 -6.29
N THR A 242 16.42 6.14 -5.84
CA THR A 242 16.96 5.41 -4.67
C THR A 242 16.12 5.68 -3.43
N VAL A 243 15.81 6.94 -3.14
CA VAL A 243 15.05 7.32 -1.95
C VAL A 243 13.63 6.75 -2.01
N ALA A 244 12.94 6.89 -3.14
CA ALA A 244 11.60 6.34 -3.33
C ALA A 244 11.58 4.82 -3.16
N CYS A 245 12.51 4.10 -3.80
CA CYS A 245 12.63 2.65 -3.71
C CYS A 245 12.90 2.16 -2.27
N VAL A 246 13.77 2.85 -1.52
CA VAL A 246 14.08 2.49 -0.13
C VAL A 246 12.85 2.67 0.76
N PHE A 247 12.08 3.76 0.61
CA PHE A 247 10.86 3.98 1.37
C PHE A 247 9.75 3.00 0.99
N LEU A 248 9.56 2.71 -0.29
CA LEU A 248 8.63 1.66 -0.75
C LEU A 248 9.02 0.29 -0.20
N PHE A 249 10.33 -0.03 -0.22
CA PHE A 249 10.84 -1.27 0.34
C PHE A 249 10.65 -1.35 1.86
N LEU A 250 10.79 -0.23 2.59
CA LEU A 250 10.43 -0.18 4.01
C LEU A 250 8.99 -0.61 4.24
N GLY A 251 8.05 -0.17 3.37
CA GLY A 251 6.68 -0.67 3.37
C GLY A 251 6.57 -2.16 3.11
N CYS A 252 7.34 -2.65 2.14
CA CYS A 252 7.41 -4.09 1.86
C CYS A 252 7.92 -4.89 3.05
N THR A 253 8.90 -4.38 3.82
CA THR A 253 9.41 -5.08 5.01
C THR A 253 8.33 -5.28 6.07
N GLY A 254 7.35 -4.38 6.17
CA GLY A 254 6.19 -4.54 7.06
C GLY A 254 5.32 -5.72 6.65
N LYS A 255 4.69 -5.65 5.48
CA LYS A 255 3.74 -6.69 5.01
C LYS A 255 4.41 -8.03 4.78
N SER A 256 5.61 -8.03 4.18
CA SER A 256 6.34 -9.25 3.84
C SER A 256 7.33 -9.70 4.90
N ALA A 257 7.22 -9.18 6.10
CA ALA A 257 7.98 -9.59 7.28
C ALA A 257 9.49 -9.74 7.02
N GLN A 258 10.11 -8.73 6.43
CA GLN A 258 11.56 -8.66 6.27
C GLN A 258 12.19 -7.88 7.44
N ILE A 259 13.49 -8.04 7.64
CA ILE A 259 14.22 -7.20 8.58
C ILE A 259 14.05 -5.72 8.16
N PRO A 260 13.73 -4.80 9.11
CA PRO A 260 13.61 -5.00 10.55
C PRO A 260 12.19 -5.36 11.04
N LEU A 261 11.15 -5.40 10.21
CA LEU A 261 9.74 -5.46 10.62
C LEU A 261 9.14 -6.89 10.65
N PHE A 262 9.95 -7.95 10.75
CA PHE A 262 9.48 -9.34 10.67
C PHE A 262 8.82 -9.90 11.95
N VAL A 263 9.02 -9.26 13.10
CA VAL A 263 8.71 -9.80 14.44
C VAL A 263 7.23 -10.07 14.73
N TRP A 264 6.32 -9.58 13.91
CA TRP A 264 4.89 -9.79 14.07
C TRP A 264 4.43 -11.14 13.49
N LEU A 265 5.13 -11.66 12.47
CA LEU A 265 4.65 -12.79 11.69
C LEU A 265 4.61 -14.10 12.49
N PRO A 266 5.60 -14.45 13.32
CA PRO A 266 5.54 -15.64 14.17
C PRO A 266 4.45 -15.56 15.24
N ASP A 267 4.15 -14.36 15.75
CA ASP A 267 3.08 -14.17 16.75
C ASP A 267 1.68 -14.21 16.11
N ALA A 268 1.59 -14.03 14.78
CA ALA A 268 0.34 -14.21 14.03
C ALA A 268 -0.21 -15.65 14.09
N MET A 269 0.58 -16.60 14.59
CA MET A 269 0.14 -17.99 14.84
C MET A 269 -0.93 -18.11 15.93
N ALA A 270 -1.22 -17.04 16.68
CA ALA A 270 -2.32 -16.95 17.63
C ALA A 270 -3.71 -17.13 16.98
N GLY A 271 -3.84 -16.76 15.71
CA GLY A 271 -5.09 -16.93 14.96
C GLY A 271 -5.39 -18.37 14.55
N PRO A 272 -6.64 -18.66 14.09
CA PRO A 272 -7.02 -19.96 13.55
C PRO A 272 -6.11 -20.39 12.38
N THR A 273 -5.83 -21.67 12.25
CA THR A 273 -4.88 -22.18 11.24
C THR A 273 -5.23 -21.81 9.78
N PRO A 274 -6.52 -21.81 9.35
CA PRO A 274 -6.87 -21.31 8.02
C PRO A 274 -6.46 -19.84 7.78
N VAL A 275 -6.50 -19.01 8.83
CA VAL A 275 -6.02 -17.62 8.75
C VAL A 275 -4.51 -17.58 8.50
N SER A 276 -3.76 -18.41 9.24
CA SER A 276 -2.32 -18.55 9.03
C SER A 276 -2.02 -19.01 7.60
N ALA A 277 -2.78 -19.97 7.06
CA ALA A 277 -2.65 -20.39 5.67
C ALA A 277 -2.91 -19.22 4.70
N LEU A 278 -3.99 -18.45 4.91
CA LEU A 278 -4.37 -17.35 4.03
C LEU A 278 -3.31 -16.23 4.04
N ILE A 279 -2.92 -15.77 5.22
CA ILE A 279 -1.93 -14.69 5.37
C ILE A 279 -0.58 -15.08 4.78
N HIS A 280 -0.11 -16.31 5.05
CA HIS A 280 1.26 -16.73 4.79
C HIS A 280 1.50 -17.35 3.42
N ALA A 281 0.45 -17.85 2.72
CA ALA A 281 0.64 -18.56 1.47
C ALA A 281 0.54 -17.63 0.25
N ALA A 282 -0.59 -16.92 0.09
CA ALA A 282 -0.97 -16.36 -1.20
C ALA A 282 -1.38 -14.88 -1.14
N THR A 283 -1.36 -14.23 0.05
CA THR A 283 -2.00 -12.94 0.18
C THR A 283 -1.10 -11.88 0.84
N MET A 284 -1.36 -11.48 2.07
CA MET A 284 -0.75 -10.30 2.70
C MET A 284 0.78 -10.26 2.61
N VAL A 285 1.44 -11.40 2.90
CA VAL A 285 2.91 -11.42 2.94
C VAL A 285 3.55 -11.36 1.55
N THR A 286 2.80 -11.65 0.49
CA THR A 286 3.28 -11.56 -0.89
C THR A 286 3.12 -10.16 -1.48
N ALA A 287 2.34 -9.27 -0.82
CA ALA A 287 2.05 -7.93 -1.30
C ALA A 287 3.31 -7.06 -1.53
N GLY A 288 4.34 -7.20 -0.68
CA GLY A 288 5.58 -6.47 -0.86
C GLY A 288 6.37 -6.91 -2.10
N VAL A 289 6.44 -8.21 -2.37
CA VAL A 289 7.07 -8.73 -3.60
C VAL A 289 6.29 -8.27 -4.82
N TYR A 290 4.95 -8.33 -4.75
CA TYR A 290 4.07 -7.82 -5.80
C TYR A 290 4.33 -6.33 -6.09
N LEU A 291 4.43 -5.48 -5.07
CA LEU A 291 4.73 -4.05 -5.23
C LEU A 291 6.08 -3.82 -5.92
N CYS A 292 7.13 -4.56 -5.51
CA CYS A 292 8.44 -4.46 -6.18
C CYS A 292 8.38 -4.90 -7.64
N CYS A 293 7.66 -5.97 -7.95
CA CYS A 293 7.47 -6.43 -9.33
C CYS A 293 6.65 -5.43 -10.16
N ARG A 294 5.62 -4.83 -9.57
CA ARG A 294 4.77 -3.82 -10.22
C ARG A 294 5.54 -2.55 -10.60
N LEU A 295 6.51 -2.18 -9.78
CA LEU A 295 7.39 -1.03 -10.00
C LEU A 295 8.82 -1.45 -10.41
N SER A 296 8.98 -2.65 -10.98
CA SER A 296 10.29 -3.16 -11.39
C SER A 296 11.07 -2.20 -12.31
N PRO A 297 10.45 -1.46 -13.28
CA PRO A 297 11.16 -0.45 -14.06
C PRO A 297 11.78 0.67 -13.22
N LEU A 298 11.15 1.03 -12.09
CA LEU A 298 11.71 2.01 -11.17
C LEU A 298 12.85 1.39 -10.32
N PHE A 299 12.62 0.22 -9.72
CA PHE A 299 13.60 -0.40 -8.84
C PHE A 299 14.92 -0.71 -9.54
N ILE A 300 14.87 -1.21 -10.78
CA ILE A 300 16.07 -1.58 -11.56
C ILE A 300 16.98 -0.38 -11.89
N THR A 301 16.46 0.85 -11.81
CA THR A 301 17.25 2.07 -12.06
C THR A 301 18.16 2.46 -10.88
N SER A 302 18.05 1.80 -9.71
CA SER A 302 18.86 2.10 -8.53
C SER A 302 19.60 0.87 -8.02
N ASP A 303 20.87 0.71 -8.40
CA ASP A 303 21.71 -0.41 -7.92
C ASP A 303 21.87 -0.39 -6.39
N VAL A 304 21.86 0.79 -5.75
CA VAL A 304 21.93 0.90 -4.28
C VAL A 304 20.66 0.35 -3.63
N ALA A 305 19.47 0.70 -4.11
CA ALA A 305 18.22 0.16 -3.58
C ALA A 305 18.14 -1.36 -3.82
N MET A 306 18.55 -1.82 -5.00
CA MET A 306 18.60 -3.24 -5.33
C MET A 306 19.56 -4.00 -4.41
N ALA A 307 20.74 -3.46 -4.12
CA ALA A 307 21.68 -4.04 -3.16
C ALA A 307 21.11 -4.14 -1.75
N ILE A 308 20.42 -3.08 -1.27
CA ILE A 308 19.74 -3.08 0.04
C ILE A 308 18.69 -4.19 0.11
N ILE A 309 17.89 -4.35 -0.95
CA ILE A 309 16.85 -5.38 -1.02
C ILE A 309 17.47 -6.79 -1.02
N ALA A 310 18.51 -7.02 -1.82
CA ALA A 310 19.20 -8.31 -1.90
C ALA A 310 19.82 -8.71 -0.56
N VAL A 311 20.53 -7.79 0.07
CA VAL A 311 21.17 -8.03 1.37
C VAL A 311 20.13 -8.26 2.46
N THR A 312 19.09 -7.43 2.53
CA THR A 312 18.01 -7.57 3.52
C THR A 312 17.26 -8.88 3.34
N GLY A 313 16.91 -9.24 2.10
CA GLY A 313 16.26 -10.52 1.78
C GLY A 313 17.12 -11.72 2.20
N THR A 314 18.41 -11.70 1.87
CA THR A 314 19.34 -12.76 2.24
C THR A 314 19.52 -12.90 3.76
N LEU A 315 19.71 -11.77 4.46
CA LEU A 315 19.81 -11.77 5.93
C LEU A 315 18.53 -12.29 6.57
N THR A 316 17.37 -11.89 6.06
CA THR A 316 16.07 -12.36 6.54
C THR A 316 15.91 -13.86 6.32
N ALA A 317 16.31 -14.36 5.15
CA ALA A 317 16.27 -15.79 4.85
C ALA A 317 17.12 -16.61 5.83
N LEU A 318 18.35 -16.17 6.09
CA LEU A 318 19.27 -16.82 7.02
C LEU A 318 18.78 -16.76 8.47
N LEU A 319 18.38 -15.58 8.94
CA LEU A 319 17.89 -15.38 10.30
C LEU A 319 16.67 -16.28 10.58
N ALA A 320 15.67 -16.21 9.71
CA ALA A 320 14.46 -16.98 9.88
C ALA A 320 14.70 -18.50 9.79
N ALA A 321 15.55 -18.94 8.86
CA ALA A 321 15.91 -20.36 8.76
C ALA A 321 16.64 -20.86 10.00
N SER A 322 17.58 -20.09 10.57
CA SER A 322 18.30 -20.45 11.79
C SER A 322 17.37 -20.61 13.01
N ILE A 323 16.34 -19.75 13.10
CA ILE A 323 15.31 -19.87 14.15
C ILE A 323 14.43 -21.11 13.91
N ALA A 324 13.97 -21.34 12.67
CA ALA A 324 13.12 -22.48 12.32
C ALA A 324 13.76 -23.84 12.65
N VAL A 325 15.10 -23.95 12.53
CA VAL A 325 15.87 -25.17 12.84
C VAL A 325 15.66 -25.63 14.27
N VAL A 326 15.53 -24.74 15.24
CA VAL A 326 15.45 -25.04 16.67
C VAL A 326 14.04 -24.95 17.26
N GLN A 327 13.09 -24.34 16.57
CA GLN A 327 11.72 -24.20 17.07
C GLN A 327 11.03 -25.55 17.29
N ARG A 328 10.09 -25.58 18.24
CA ARG A 328 9.35 -26.79 18.64
C ARG A 328 7.89 -26.77 18.20
N GLU A 329 7.28 -25.60 18.12
CA GLU A 329 5.88 -25.43 17.75
C GLU A 329 5.70 -25.50 16.23
N MET A 330 4.80 -26.38 15.76
CA MET A 330 4.59 -26.68 14.33
C MET A 330 4.27 -25.45 13.52
N LYS A 331 3.31 -24.62 13.97
CA LYS A 331 2.94 -23.38 13.25
C LYS A 331 4.07 -22.35 13.26
N LYS A 332 4.83 -22.22 14.35
CA LYS A 332 5.97 -21.31 14.41
C LYS A 332 7.09 -21.70 13.46
N ILE A 333 7.39 -23.01 13.32
CA ILE A 333 8.36 -23.50 12.32
C ILE A 333 7.89 -23.09 10.91
N LEU A 334 6.62 -23.27 10.61
CA LEU A 334 6.04 -22.88 9.32
C LEU A 334 6.03 -21.35 9.13
N ALA A 335 5.81 -20.56 10.18
CA ALA A 335 5.88 -19.12 10.12
C ALA A 335 7.29 -18.63 9.78
N TYR A 336 8.31 -19.08 10.50
CA TYR A 336 9.71 -18.74 10.20
C TYR A 336 10.15 -19.25 8.84
N SER A 337 9.64 -20.42 8.41
CA SER A 337 9.89 -20.86 7.06
C SER A 337 9.24 -19.96 6.00
N THR A 338 8.10 -19.28 6.31
CA THR A 338 7.52 -18.25 5.43
C THR A 338 8.43 -17.03 5.36
N VAL A 339 8.87 -16.49 6.50
CA VAL A 339 9.82 -15.37 6.55
C VAL A 339 11.07 -15.66 5.72
N SER A 340 11.62 -16.89 5.85
CA SER A 340 12.78 -17.34 5.08
C SER A 340 12.50 -17.36 3.56
N GLN A 341 11.38 -17.94 3.12
CA GLN A 341 11.04 -18.00 1.69
C GLN A 341 10.77 -16.60 1.10
N LEU A 342 10.14 -15.69 1.85
CA LEU A 342 10.02 -14.29 1.46
C LEU A 342 11.40 -13.62 1.31
N GLY A 343 12.35 -13.96 2.18
CA GLY A 343 13.74 -13.54 2.04
C GLY A 343 14.36 -13.98 0.72
N PHE A 344 14.10 -15.23 0.27
CA PHE A 344 14.50 -15.72 -1.08
C PHE A 344 13.87 -14.86 -2.19
N MET A 345 12.59 -14.55 -2.09
CA MET A 345 11.88 -13.74 -3.09
C MET A 345 12.48 -12.32 -3.19
N PHE A 346 12.73 -11.67 -2.05
CA PHE A 346 13.35 -10.35 -2.04
C PHE A 346 14.81 -10.36 -2.47
N ALA A 347 15.54 -11.41 -2.15
CA ALA A 347 16.90 -11.57 -2.67
C ALA A 347 16.89 -11.69 -4.20
N ALA A 348 15.95 -12.44 -4.78
CA ALA A 348 15.76 -12.52 -6.23
C ALA A 348 15.43 -11.15 -6.85
N VAL A 349 14.47 -10.43 -6.25
CA VAL A 349 14.12 -9.07 -6.65
C VAL A 349 15.36 -8.17 -6.59
N GLY A 350 16.12 -8.22 -5.51
CA GLY A 350 17.30 -7.38 -5.27
C GLY A 350 18.48 -7.66 -6.23
N VAL A 351 18.58 -8.87 -6.78
CA VAL A 351 19.55 -9.17 -7.85
C VAL A 351 19.00 -8.90 -9.25
N GLY A 352 17.74 -8.42 -9.35
CA GLY A 352 17.12 -8.03 -10.61
C GLY A 352 16.34 -9.14 -11.33
N PHE A 353 16.12 -10.27 -10.69
CA PHE A 353 15.33 -11.39 -11.17
C PHE A 353 13.90 -11.35 -10.61
N PHE A 354 13.17 -10.29 -10.94
CA PHE A 354 11.81 -10.03 -10.45
C PHE A 354 10.84 -11.16 -10.85
N ALA A 355 10.91 -11.63 -12.09
CA ALA A 355 10.05 -12.71 -12.59
C ALA A 355 10.29 -14.01 -11.81
N ALA A 356 11.55 -14.35 -11.47
CA ALA A 356 11.90 -15.50 -10.64
C ALA A 356 11.39 -15.35 -9.19
N GLY A 357 11.55 -14.16 -8.61
CA GLY A 357 11.00 -13.83 -7.29
C GLY A 357 9.48 -14.01 -7.25
N PHE A 358 8.77 -13.53 -8.28
CA PHE A 358 7.32 -13.68 -8.39
C PHE A 358 6.90 -15.11 -8.75
N PHE A 359 7.71 -15.84 -9.53
CA PHE A 359 7.48 -17.27 -9.75
C PHE A 359 7.56 -18.07 -8.46
N HIS A 360 8.46 -17.67 -7.57
CA HIS A 360 8.52 -18.30 -6.25
C HIS A 360 7.30 -17.94 -5.39
N VAL A 361 6.70 -16.75 -5.53
CA VAL A 361 5.40 -16.41 -4.91
C VAL A 361 4.32 -17.39 -5.39
N PHE A 362 4.26 -17.64 -6.70
CA PHE A 362 3.27 -18.55 -7.31
C PHE A 362 3.40 -19.97 -6.78
N THR A 363 4.58 -20.54 -6.83
CA THR A 363 4.82 -21.92 -6.34
C THR A 363 4.64 -22.02 -4.83
N HIS A 364 5.11 -21.01 -4.09
CA HIS A 364 4.98 -20.89 -2.63
C HIS A 364 3.53 -20.90 -2.18
N ALA A 365 2.62 -20.26 -2.89
CA ALA A 365 1.22 -20.21 -2.54
C ALA A 365 0.61 -21.62 -2.36
N PHE A 366 0.93 -22.57 -3.24
CA PHE A 366 0.42 -23.93 -3.18
C PHE A 366 1.05 -24.76 -2.07
N PHE A 367 2.39 -24.88 -2.05
CA PHE A 367 3.00 -25.74 -1.04
C PHE A 367 2.86 -25.17 0.37
N LYS A 368 2.81 -23.85 0.53
CA LYS A 368 2.69 -23.23 1.84
C LYS A 368 1.29 -23.34 2.42
N ALA A 369 0.26 -23.09 1.59
CA ALA A 369 -1.11 -23.35 1.99
C ALA A 369 -1.30 -24.81 2.42
N CYS A 370 -0.77 -25.76 1.63
CA CYS A 370 -0.82 -27.19 1.96
C CYS A 370 -0.11 -27.52 3.29
N LEU A 371 1.04 -26.92 3.57
CA LEU A 371 1.78 -27.13 4.82
C LEU A 371 1.01 -26.60 6.03
N PHE A 372 0.47 -25.37 5.95
CA PHE A 372 -0.31 -24.81 7.06
C PHE A 372 -1.62 -25.56 7.29
N LEU A 373 -2.36 -25.85 6.22
CA LEU A 373 -3.60 -26.61 6.35
C LEU A 373 -3.31 -28.06 6.80
N GLY A 374 -2.20 -28.67 6.34
CA GLY A 374 -1.73 -29.95 6.83
C GLY A 374 -1.36 -29.95 8.31
N ALA A 375 -0.70 -28.86 8.78
CA ALA A 375 -0.49 -28.67 10.21
C ALA A 375 -1.81 -28.52 10.98
N GLY A 376 -2.78 -27.77 10.42
CA GLY A 376 -4.13 -27.69 10.96
C GLY A 376 -4.84 -29.02 11.04
N SER A 377 -4.66 -29.88 10.02
CA SER A 377 -5.21 -31.24 10.00
C SER A 377 -4.58 -32.13 11.10
N VAL A 378 -3.26 -32.03 11.30
CA VAL A 378 -2.58 -32.71 12.42
C VAL A 378 -3.11 -32.23 13.75
N MET A 379 -3.20 -30.91 13.96
CA MET A 379 -3.69 -30.31 15.20
C MET A 379 -5.15 -30.67 15.50
N HIS A 380 -6.00 -30.70 14.47
CA HIS A 380 -7.38 -31.14 14.56
C HIS A 380 -7.46 -32.61 14.98
N ALA A 381 -6.64 -33.48 14.38
CA ALA A 381 -6.61 -34.89 14.67
C ALA A 381 -6.19 -35.24 16.11
N VAL A 382 -5.28 -34.45 16.70
CA VAL A 382 -4.79 -34.65 18.06
C VAL A 382 -5.47 -33.73 19.09
N HIS A 383 -6.49 -32.96 18.68
CA HIS A 383 -7.21 -32.01 19.52
C HIS A 383 -6.28 -31.01 20.24
N ALA A 384 -5.22 -30.54 19.55
CA ALA A 384 -4.29 -29.59 20.12
C ALA A 384 -4.93 -28.19 20.25
N HIS A 385 -4.90 -27.62 21.45
CA HIS A 385 -5.30 -26.25 21.71
C HIS A 385 -4.12 -25.29 21.47
N GLY A 386 -4.27 -24.35 20.52
CA GLY A 386 -3.25 -23.37 20.18
C GLY A 386 -2.26 -23.83 19.13
N ASP A 387 -1.07 -24.32 19.50
CA ASP A 387 -0.05 -24.90 18.60
C ASP A 387 0.40 -26.29 19.09
N ALA A 388 0.98 -27.09 18.22
CA ALA A 388 1.42 -28.44 18.52
C ALA A 388 2.94 -28.51 18.68
N ASP A 389 3.42 -29.02 19.81
CA ASP A 389 4.83 -29.35 20.03
C ASP A 389 5.20 -30.63 19.26
N ILE A 390 6.12 -30.52 18.30
CA ILE A 390 6.54 -31.62 17.43
C ILE A 390 7.19 -32.78 18.18
N PHE A 391 7.75 -32.54 19.35
CA PHE A 391 8.33 -33.60 20.19
C PHE A 391 7.28 -34.43 20.95
N LYS A 392 6.07 -33.89 21.07
CA LYS A 392 4.92 -34.60 21.65
C LYS A 392 4.09 -35.37 20.60
N LEU A 393 4.39 -35.21 19.31
CA LEU A 393 3.77 -35.92 18.20
C LEU A 393 4.54 -37.22 17.89
N GLY A 394 4.35 -37.80 16.74
CA GLY A 394 5.05 -38.98 16.20
C GLY A 394 4.09 -40.06 15.76
N GLY A 395 4.55 -40.99 14.94
CA GLY A 395 3.80 -42.17 14.55
C GLY A 395 2.53 -41.94 13.71
N LEU A 396 2.20 -40.72 13.36
CA LEU A 396 0.93 -40.36 12.68
C LEU A 396 0.83 -40.86 11.23
N LYS A 397 1.89 -41.48 10.68
CA LYS A 397 1.94 -41.91 9.27
C LYS A 397 0.85 -42.87 8.81
N LYS A 398 0.35 -43.74 9.72
CA LYS A 398 -0.71 -44.70 9.42
C LYS A 398 -2.11 -44.17 9.71
N ILE A 399 -2.18 -43.21 10.62
CA ILE A 399 -3.42 -42.63 11.13
C ILE A 399 -3.90 -41.52 10.19
N LEU A 400 -2.98 -40.71 9.67
CA LEU A 400 -3.24 -39.58 8.81
C LEU A 400 -2.63 -39.78 7.41
N PRO A 401 -3.08 -40.75 6.60
CA PRO A 401 -2.43 -41.09 5.34
C PRO A 401 -2.55 -39.95 4.30
N ILE A 402 -3.69 -39.29 4.16
CA ILE A 402 -3.89 -38.21 3.18
C ILE A 402 -3.07 -36.98 3.61
N THR A 403 -3.24 -36.57 4.86
CA THR A 403 -2.48 -35.44 5.43
C THR A 403 -0.97 -35.65 5.32
N ARG A 404 -0.48 -36.88 5.59
CA ARG A 404 0.94 -37.21 5.47
C ARG A 404 1.49 -37.04 4.06
N TRP A 405 0.81 -37.58 3.05
CA TRP A 405 1.34 -37.55 1.69
C TRP A 405 1.31 -36.17 1.08
N THR A 406 0.26 -35.37 1.35
CA THR A 406 0.15 -34.00 0.90
C THR A 406 1.17 -33.11 1.62
N PHE A 407 1.40 -33.31 2.90
CA PHE A 407 2.44 -32.66 3.68
C PHE A 407 3.84 -33.00 3.16
N LEU A 408 4.11 -34.29 2.85
CA LEU A 408 5.39 -34.72 2.27
C LEU A 408 5.64 -34.08 0.90
N ALA A 409 4.64 -34.09 0.01
CA ALA A 409 4.73 -33.44 -1.29
C ALA A 409 5.14 -31.97 -1.16
N SER A 410 4.55 -31.25 -0.20
CA SER A 410 4.87 -29.87 0.07
C SER A 410 6.23 -29.67 0.77
N CYS A 411 6.66 -30.63 1.61
CA CYS A 411 8.01 -30.64 2.17
C CYS A 411 9.08 -30.84 1.09
N LEU A 412 8.83 -31.71 0.13
CA LEU A 412 9.71 -31.91 -1.03
C LEU A 412 9.77 -30.63 -1.88
N ALA A 413 8.59 -30.02 -2.13
CA ALA A 413 8.52 -28.78 -2.91
C ALA A 413 9.30 -27.64 -2.25
N ILE A 414 9.07 -27.33 -0.97
CA ILE A 414 9.78 -26.25 -0.29
C ILE A 414 11.28 -26.53 -0.12
N ALA A 415 11.70 -27.80 -0.03
CA ALA A 415 13.11 -28.18 0.00
C ALA A 415 13.80 -28.03 -1.38
N GLY A 416 13.04 -27.90 -2.46
CA GLY A 416 13.58 -27.83 -3.82
C GLY A 416 13.97 -29.21 -4.38
N PHE A 417 13.18 -30.25 -4.05
CA PHE A 417 13.42 -31.59 -4.62
C PHE A 417 13.15 -31.56 -6.14
N PRO A 418 14.00 -32.20 -6.95
CA PRO A 418 13.85 -32.20 -8.41
C PRO A 418 12.43 -32.54 -8.88
N LEU A 419 11.97 -31.83 -9.91
CA LEU A 419 10.65 -31.95 -10.54
C LEU A 419 9.47 -31.52 -9.65
N THR A 420 9.71 -30.91 -8.50
CA THR A 420 8.65 -30.26 -7.71
C THR A 420 8.59 -28.76 -7.99
N SER A 421 7.50 -28.10 -7.64
CA SER A 421 7.30 -26.67 -7.97
C SER A 421 8.40 -25.78 -7.40
N GLY A 422 8.86 -26.03 -6.17
CA GLY A 422 9.89 -25.25 -5.54
C GLY A 422 11.30 -25.49 -6.08
N PHE A 423 11.55 -26.59 -6.78
CA PHE A 423 12.80 -26.84 -7.48
C PHE A 423 12.99 -25.77 -8.59
N PHE A 424 12.05 -25.64 -9.48
CA PHE A 424 12.13 -24.71 -10.60
C PHE A 424 12.32 -23.26 -10.14
N SER A 425 11.51 -22.81 -9.19
CA SER A 425 11.55 -21.42 -8.73
C SER A 425 12.77 -21.09 -7.88
N LYS A 426 13.27 -22.01 -7.05
CA LYS A 426 14.49 -21.77 -6.25
C LYS A 426 15.77 -21.83 -7.09
N ASP A 427 15.82 -22.73 -8.05
CA ASP A 427 16.95 -22.85 -8.96
C ASP A 427 17.14 -21.55 -9.75
N GLU A 428 16.04 -20.96 -10.23
CA GLU A 428 16.07 -19.67 -10.94
C GLU A 428 16.49 -18.50 -10.04
N ILE A 429 16.13 -18.52 -8.74
CA ILE A 429 16.60 -17.52 -7.76
C ILE A 429 18.11 -17.63 -7.55
N LEU A 430 18.63 -18.83 -7.37
CA LEU A 430 20.08 -19.05 -7.20
C LEU A 430 20.85 -18.75 -8.49
N LEU A 431 20.25 -19.02 -9.65
CA LEU A 431 20.79 -18.64 -10.95
C LEU A 431 20.95 -17.11 -11.05
N GLY A 432 19.93 -16.35 -10.62
CA GLY A 432 20.00 -14.90 -10.57
C GLY A 432 21.12 -14.37 -9.66
N ALA A 433 21.30 -14.97 -8.50
CA ALA A 433 22.39 -14.63 -7.60
C ALA A 433 23.78 -14.99 -8.19
N ALA A 434 23.91 -16.13 -8.87
CA ALA A 434 25.11 -16.51 -9.58
C ALA A 434 25.40 -15.58 -10.76
N ALA A 435 24.36 -15.24 -11.55
CA ALA A 435 24.48 -14.30 -12.68
C ALA A 435 25.00 -12.92 -12.26
N GLN A 436 24.57 -12.44 -11.10
CA GLN A 436 25.02 -11.17 -10.56
C GLN A 436 26.54 -11.12 -10.32
N ILE A 437 27.19 -12.25 -10.01
CA ILE A 437 28.63 -12.34 -9.81
C ILE A 437 29.41 -12.15 -11.12
N TYR A 438 28.90 -12.75 -12.19
CA TYR A 438 29.57 -12.74 -13.51
C TYR A 438 29.24 -11.51 -14.34
N ARG A 439 28.29 -10.68 -13.87
CA ARG A 439 27.97 -9.42 -14.53
C ARG A 439 29.15 -8.47 -14.44
N GLN A 440 29.52 -7.85 -15.58
CA GLN A 440 30.48 -6.75 -15.61
C GLN A 440 29.90 -5.54 -14.86
N GLY A 441 30.29 -5.38 -13.60
CA GLY A 441 29.80 -4.33 -12.69
C GLY A 441 30.87 -3.90 -11.70
N ASP A 442 30.49 -3.00 -10.81
CA ASP A 442 31.35 -2.54 -9.72
C ASP A 442 31.54 -3.62 -8.63
N ALA A 443 32.50 -3.37 -7.73
CA ALA A 443 32.81 -4.28 -6.63
C ALA A 443 31.60 -4.52 -5.70
N LEU A 444 30.69 -3.54 -5.57
CA LEU A 444 29.47 -3.66 -4.76
C LEU A 444 28.55 -4.73 -5.35
N THR A 445 28.26 -4.65 -6.63
CA THR A 445 27.38 -5.58 -7.37
C THR A 445 27.87 -7.02 -7.25
N THR A 446 29.17 -7.25 -7.48
CA THR A 446 29.80 -8.56 -7.36
C THR A 446 29.76 -9.09 -5.91
N SER A 447 30.06 -8.24 -4.92
CA SER A 447 30.04 -8.63 -3.51
C SER A 447 28.63 -9.01 -3.03
N VAL A 448 27.61 -8.26 -3.45
CA VAL A 448 26.22 -8.58 -3.19
C VAL A 448 25.83 -9.92 -3.83
N GLY A 449 26.28 -10.18 -5.05
CA GLY A 449 26.07 -11.47 -5.73
C GLY A 449 26.61 -12.65 -4.92
N TRP A 450 27.88 -12.58 -4.49
CA TRP A 450 28.48 -13.61 -3.65
C TRP A 450 27.77 -13.78 -2.30
N PHE A 451 27.49 -12.68 -1.62
CA PHE A 451 26.77 -12.71 -0.34
C PHE A 451 25.41 -13.37 -0.49
N THR A 452 24.66 -13.02 -1.53
CA THR A 452 23.34 -13.56 -1.82
C THR A 452 23.42 -15.06 -2.16
N LEU A 453 24.33 -15.47 -3.04
CA LEU A 453 24.47 -16.87 -3.46
C LEU A 453 24.82 -17.78 -2.28
N ILE A 454 25.83 -17.41 -1.50
CA ILE A 454 26.27 -18.19 -0.32
C ILE A 454 25.17 -18.20 0.74
N GLY A 455 24.60 -17.04 1.05
CA GLY A 455 23.58 -16.91 2.08
C GLY A 455 22.32 -17.70 1.75
N LEU A 456 21.82 -17.62 0.51
CA LEU A 456 20.65 -18.37 0.10
C LEU A 456 20.92 -19.88 0.01
N THR A 457 22.12 -20.30 -0.40
CA THR A 457 22.51 -21.71 -0.38
C THR A 457 22.50 -22.27 1.04
N LEU A 458 23.06 -21.56 2.03
CA LEU A 458 22.99 -21.94 3.44
C LEU A 458 21.55 -21.94 3.97
N ALA A 459 20.74 -20.97 3.62
CA ALA A 459 19.33 -20.93 3.98
C ALA A 459 18.54 -22.10 3.35
N ALA A 460 18.91 -22.54 2.13
CA ALA A 460 18.31 -23.70 1.48
C ALA A 460 18.64 -25.02 2.21
N VAL A 461 19.90 -25.20 2.66
CA VAL A 461 20.28 -26.35 3.52
C VAL A 461 19.43 -26.40 4.78
N MET A 462 19.34 -25.25 5.48
CA MET A 462 18.53 -25.15 6.70
C MET A 462 17.06 -25.39 6.42
N THR A 463 16.53 -24.91 5.28
CA THR A 463 15.14 -25.12 4.87
C THR A 463 14.83 -26.60 4.71
N ALA A 464 15.63 -27.31 3.94
CA ALA A 464 15.48 -28.75 3.76
C ALA A 464 15.57 -29.50 5.10
N PHE A 465 16.51 -29.08 5.95
CA PHE A 465 16.70 -29.68 7.26
C PHE A 465 15.49 -29.50 8.19
N TYR A 466 15.02 -28.27 8.44
CA TYR A 466 13.95 -28.05 9.42
C TYR A 466 12.59 -28.59 8.93
N MET A 467 12.33 -28.59 7.61
CA MET A 467 11.10 -29.16 7.06
C MET A 467 11.07 -30.68 7.22
N PHE A 468 12.18 -31.36 6.94
CA PHE A 468 12.24 -32.80 7.14
C PHE A 468 12.38 -33.22 8.62
N ARG A 469 13.00 -32.36 9.47
CA ARG A 469 12.92 -32.51 10.95
C ARG A 469 11.45 -32.49 11.41
N LEU A 470 10.67 -31.50 10.96
CA LEU A 470 9.25 -31.37 11.25
C LEU A 470 8.49 -32.62 10.77
N TYR A 471 8.74 -33.05 9.52
CA TYR A 471 8.07 -34.24 8.95
C TYR A 471 8.39 -35.51 9.74
N PHE A 472 9.65 -35.76 10.03
CA PHE A 472 10.03 -37.00 10.74
C PHE A 472 9.49 -37.02 12.17
N LEU A 473 9.59 -35.92 12.91
CA LEU A 473 9.09 -35.85 14.28
C LEU A 473 7.56 -35.96 14.36
N THR A 474 6.83 -35.56 13.33
CA THR A 474 5.36 -35.63 13.29
C THR A 474 4.86 -37.01 12.83
N PHE A 475 5.43 -37.56 11.76
CA PHE A 475 4.83 -38.73 11.09
C PHE A 475 5.56 -40.05 11.35
N THR A 476 6.84 -40.01 11.76
CA THR A 476 7.61 -41.27 11.97
C THR A 476 7.81 -41.60 13.46
N GLY A 477 8.33 -42.79 13.77
CA GLY A 477 8.47 -43.25 15.14
C GLY A 477 7.14 -43.71 15.74
N ASP A 478 7.04 -43.66 17.07
CA ASP A 478 5.85 -44.02 17.83
C ASP A 478 5.06 -42.76 18.23
N TYR A 479 3.76 -42.92 18.42
CA TYR A 479 2.91 -41.82 18.88
C TYR A 479 3.13 -41.60 20.38
N ARG A 480 3.39 -40.33 20.75
CA ARG A 480 3.91 -39.97 22.08
C ARG A 480 2.87 -39.34 23.01
N SER A 481 1.57 -39.48 22.72
CA SER A 481 0.52 -38.86 23.55
C SER A 481 0.34 -39.54 24.92
N ALA A 482 0.72 -40.80 25.06
CA ALA A 482 0.51 -41.57 26.30
C ALA A 482 1.37 -41.08 27.49
N ASP A 483 2.46 -40.38 27.25
CA ASP A 483 3.42 -39.89 28.27
C ASP A 483 3.18 -38.45 28.73
N GLN A 484 2.04 -37.83 28.37
CA GLN A 484 1.81 -36.43 28.60
C GLN A 484 1.10 -36.15 29.92
N SER A 485 1.87 -35.86 30.96
CA SER A 485 1.41 -35.21 32.18
C SER A 485 1.28 -33.68 31.91
N GLY A 486 0.07 -33.17 31.67
CA GLY A 486 -0.21 -31.75 31.50
C GLY A 486 -1.69 -31.46 31.48
N ASP A 487 -2.10 -30.21 31.69
CA ASP A 487 -3.48 -29.78 31.80
C ASP A 487 -4.35 -30.05 30.56
N HIS A 488 -3.71 -30.27 29.38
CA HIS A 488 -4.39 -30.63 28.11
C HIS A 488 -3.55 -31.63 27.33
N PRO A 489 -3.64 -32.95 27.60
CA PRO A 489 -2.98 -33.99 26.82
C PRO A 489 -3.60 -34.06 25.40
N TYR A 490 -2.78 -34.44 24.39
CA TYR A 490 -3.30 -34.71 23.05
C TYR A 490 -4.17 -35.99 23.05
N ASP A 491 -5.12 -36.05 22.09
CA ASP A 491 -6.02 -37.21 22.01
C ASP A 491 -5.25 -38.54 21.87
N ALA A 492 -5.64 -39.53 22.65
CA ALA A 492 -5.07 -40.88 22.61
C ALA A 492 -5.41 -41.64 21.32
N HIS A 493 -6.49 -41.25 20.63
CA HIS A 493 -7.03 -41.91 19.43
C HIS A 493 -7.19 -40.90 18.25
N PRO A 494 -6.11 -40.34 17.73
CA PRO A 494 -6.19 -39.41 16.62
C PRO A 494 -6.79 -40.08 15.38
N HIS A 495 -7.50 -39.28 14.56
CA HIS A 495 -8.17 -39.75 13.34
C HIS A 495 -7.91 -38.79 12.17
N GLU A 496 -8.08 -39.28 10.92
CA GLU A 496 -7.94 -38.37 9.75
C GLU A 496 -9.06 -37.35 9.74
N SER A 497 -8.71 -36.18 9.26
CA SER A 497 -9.62 -35.04 9.14
C SER A 497 -10.76 -35.31 8.13
N PRO A 498 -11.91 -34.63 8.28
CA PRO A 498 -13.06 -34.82 7.37
C PRO A 498 -12.72 -34.44 5.92
N THR A 499 -13.53 -34.90 4.98
CA THR A 499 -13.32 -34.68 3.53
C THR A 499 -13.28 -33.20 3.15
N SER A 500 -14.01 -32.32 3.85
CA SER A 500 -13.94 -30.86 3.67
C SER A 500 -12.56 -30.27 3.94
N MET A 501 -11.72 -30.96 4.70
CA MET A 501 -10.35 -30.57 5.00
C MET A 501 -9.33 -31.33 4.13
N THR A 502 -9.54 -32.62 3.90
CA THR A 502 -8.58 -33.43 3.14
C THR A 502 -8.61 -33.19 1.65
N THR A 503 -9.79 -32.91 1.05
CA THR A 503 -9.87 -32.53 -0.38
C THR A 503 -9.03 -31.28 -0.72
N PRO A 504 -9.14 -30.16 0.03
CA PRO A 504 -8.22 -29.02 -0.08
C PRO A 504 -6.74 -29.41 -0.05
N LEU A 505 -6.34 -30.28 0.87
CA LEU A 505 -4.95 -30.75 0.98
C LEU A 505 -4.48 -31.48 -0.28
N VAL A 506 -5.32 -32.35 -0.84
CA VAL A 506 -4.99 -33.08 -2.07
C VAL A 506 -4.80 -32.15 -3.25
N VAL A 507 -5.72 -31.19 -3.44
CA VAL A 507 -5.62 -30.23 -4.54
C VAL A 507 -4.35 -29.39 -4.42
N LEU A 508 -4.07 -28.85 -3.23
CA LEU A 508 -2.86 -28.07 -2.98
C LEU A 508 -1.59 -28.92 -3.09
N GLY A 509 -1.62 -30.18 -2.66
CA GLY A 509 -0.50 -31.12 -2.80
C GLY A 509 -0.17 -31.43 -4.26
N ILE A 510 -1.19 -31.59 -5.12
CA ILE A 510 -1.00 -31.72 -6.56
C ILE A 510 -0.40 -30.43 -7.14
N GLY A 511 -0.91 -29.27 -6.73
CA GLY A 511 -0.34 -27.99 -7.11
C GLY A 511 1.12 -27.84 -6.67
N ALA A 512 1.46 -28.24 -5.45
CA ALA A 512 2.83 -28.20 -4.94
C ALA A 512 3.82 -29.05 -5.76
N LEU A 513 3.36 -30.09 -6.44
CA LEU A 513 4.18 -30.88 -7.34
C LEU A 513 4.18 -30.33 -8.78
N GLY A 514 3.02 -29.87 -9.28
CA GLY A 514 2.82 -29.67 -10.72
C GLY A 514 2.99 -28.23 -11.22
N VAL A 515 2.66 -27.19 -10.42
CA VAL A 515 2.63 -25.82 -10.93
C VAL A 515 4.01 -25.27 -11.36
N GLY A 516 5.09 -25.89 -10.90
CA GLY A 516 6.45 -25.51 -11.29
C GLY A 516 6.76 -25.73 -12.76
N PHE A 517 6.09 -26.68 -13.41
CA PHE A 517 6.29 -26.94 -14.84
C PHE A 517 5.86 -25.79 -15.77
N LEU A 518 5.14 -24.81 -15.26
CA LEU A 518 4.83 -23.58 -16.00
C LEU A 518 6.06 -22.69 -16.21
N GLY A 519 7.08 -22.79 -15.35
CA GLY A 519 8.34 -22.05 -15.44
C GLY A 519 9.49 -23.02 -15.66
N LEU A 520 9.61 -23.60 -16.84
CA LEU A 520 10.75 -24.42 -17.19
C LEU A 520 12.02 -23.57 -17.26
N PRO A 521 13.18 -24.10 -16.87
CA PRO A 521 14.43 -23.36 -16.93
C PRO A 521 14.78 -23.01 -18.39
N HIS A 522 15.37 -21.85 -18.61
CA HIS A 522 15.80 -21.43 -19.94
C HIS A 522 16.81 -22.40 -20.56
N VAL A 523 17.73 -22.91 -19.75
CA VAL A 523 18.73 -23.90 -20.14
C VAL A 523 18.73 -25.05 -19.15
N LEU A 524 18.64 -26.27 -19.65
CA LEU A 524 18.74 -27.47 -18.80
C LEU A 524 20.16 -27.64 -18.25
N PRO A 525 20.31 -27.82 -16.95
CA PRO A 525 21.61 -28.18 -16.35
C PRO A 525 22.17 -29.44 -17.01
N ILE A 526 23.51 -29.52 -17.03
CA ILE A 526 24.30 -30.64 -17.55
C ILE A 526 24.25 -30.74 -19.09
N THR A 527 23.08 -30.75 -19.71
CA THR A 527 22.91 -30.96 -21.15
C THR A 527 23.04 -29.70 -21.97
N GLY A 528 22.78 -28.53 -21.39
CA GLY A 528 22.77 -27.25 -22.10
C GLY A 528 21.62 -27.09 -23.10
N THR A 529 20.60 -27.94 -23.02
CA THR A 529 19.45 -27.85 -23.93
C THR A 529 18.64 -26.60 -23.63
N HIS A 530 18.40 -25.74 -24.62
CA HIS A 530 17.57 -24.56 -24.49
C HIS A 530 16.08 -24.94 -24.42
N LEU A 531 15.38 -24.48 -23.40
CA LEU A 531 13.94 -24.68 -23.19
C LEU A 531 13.18 -23.34 -23.07
N SER A 532 13.82 -22.21 -23.41
CA SER A 532 13.20 -20.89 -23.35
C SER A 532 11.83 -20.86 -24.00
N ASP A 533 11.69 -21.43 -25.20
CA ASP A 533 10.46 -21.45 -25.98
C ASP A 533 9.31 -22.23 -25.32
N TYR A 534 9.60 -23.07 -24.35
CA TYR A 534 8.62 -23.87 -23.60
C TYR A 534 8.30 -23.28 -22.24
N SER A 535 8.97 -22.20 -21.82
CA SER A 535 8.72 -21.53 -20.55
C SER A 535 7.54 -20.57 -20.66
N TRP A 536 6.33 -21.05 -20.36
CA TRP A 536 5.14 -20.20 -20.36
C TRP A 536 5.31 -19.00 -19.40
N TRP A 537 5.90 -19.22 -18.22
CA TRP A 537 6.10 -18.19 -17.21
C TRP A 537 6.99 -17.04 -17.70
N GLY A 538 8.13 -17.36 -18.32
CA GLY A 538 9.06 -16.37 -18.87
C GLY A 538 8.36 -15.44 -19.85
N HIS A 539 7.76 -16.00 -20.90
CA HIS A 539 7.05 -15.24 -21.92
C HIS A 539 5.85 -14.45 -21.34
N TRP A 540 5.14 -15.04 -20.38
CA TRP A 540 3.98 -14.36 -19.78
C TRP A 540 4.37 -13.13 -18.96
N MET A 541 5.51 -13.17 -18.25
CA MET A 541 5.92 -12.08 -17.34
C MET A 541 6.72 -10.98 -18.05
N GLU A 542 7.36 -11.25 -19.17
CA GLU A 542 8.29 -10.36 -19.86
C GLU A 542 7.71 -8.96 -20.14
N ALA A 543 6.47 -8.87 -20.53
CA ALA A 543 5.81 -7.60 -20.85
C ALA A 543 5.40 -6.75 -19.63
N SER A 544 5.30 -7.34 -18.44
CA SER A 544 4.80 -6.64 -17.25
C SER A 544 5.84 -6.43 -16.17
N VAL A 545 6.98 -7.11 -16.26
CA VAL A 545 8.02 -7.09 -15.22
C VAL A 545 9.37 -6.86 -15.87
N ALA A 546 9.96 -5.70 -15.61
CA ALA A 546 11.34 -5.45 -16.02
C ALA A 546 12.28 -6.36 -15.23
N GLY A 547 13.33 -6.85 -15.89
CA GLY A 547 14.28 -7.73 -15.24
C GLY A 547 15.64 -7.69 -15.93
N ARG A 548 16.62 -8.32 -15.29
CA ARG A 548 17.93 -8.57 -15.90
C ARG A 548 17.85 -9.83 -16.77
N PRO A 549 18.61 -9.89 -17.86
CA PRO A 549 18.60 -11.06 -18.73
C PRO A 549 19.05 -12.31 -17.98
N VAL A 550 18.39 -13.43 -18.28
CA VAL A 550 18.75 -14.73 -17.73
C VAL A 550 20.04 -15.21 -18.40
N PRO A 551 21.07 -15.64 -17.65
CA PRO A 551 22.29 -16.15 -18.25
C PRO A 551 22.03 -17.51 -18.92
N GLU A 552 22.58 -17.69 -20.09
CA GLU A 552 22.52 -18.93 -20.86
C GLU A 552 23.83 -19.74 -20.76
N GLU A 553 24.85 -19.18 -20.10
CA GLU A 553 26.13 -19.85 -19.93
C GLU A 553 25.96 -21.09 -19.03
N LEU A 554 26.22 -22.25 -19.61
CA LEU A 554 26.04 -23.55 -18.97
C LEU A 554 26.82 -23.69 -17.66
N GLN A 555 27.96 -22.99 -17.53
CA GLN A 555 28.75 -23.01 -16.29
C GLN A 555 28.02 -22.37 -15.12
N ILE A 556 27.33 -21.23 -15.35
CA ILE A 556 26.58 -20.49 -14.35
C ILE A 556 25.33 -21.29 -13.95
N VAL A 557 24.64 -21.85 -14.96
CA VAL A 557 23.46 -22.69 -14.77
C VAL A 557 23.83 -23.92 -13.92
N ASN A 558 24.89 -24.64 -14.27
CA ASN A 558 25.35 -25.82 -13.55
C ASN A 558 25.81 -25.51 -12.13
N LEU A 559 26.45 -24.36 -11.90
CA LEU A 559 26.83 -23.90 -10.57
C LEU A 559 25.60 -23.71 -9.69
N ALA A 560 24.59 -22.96 -10.16
CA ALA A 560 23.38 -22.67 -9.41
C ALA A 560 22.59 -23.95 -9.08
N SER A 561 22.31 -24.76 -10.10
CA SER A 561 21.57 -26.03 -9.96
C SER A 561 22.32 -27.05 -9.10
N GLY A 562 23.65 -27.11 -9.24
CA GLY A 562 24.52 -27.98 -8.43
C GLY A 562 24.47 -27.59 -6.93
N LEU A 563 24.53 -26.27 -6.64
CA LEU A 563 24.41 -25.77 -5.28
C LEU A 563 23.02 -26.01 -4.70
N ALA A 564 21.95 -25.81 -5.48
CA ALA A 564 20.57 -26.08 -5.08
C ALA A 564 20.37 -27.56 -4.71
N PHE A 565 20.84 -28.47 -5.58
CA PHE A 565 20.76 -29.91 -5.35
C PHE A 565 21.58 -30.34 -4.13
N ALA A 566 22.81 -29.87 -3.99
CA ALA A 566 23.68 -30.15 -2.85
C ALA A 566 23.06 -29.67 -1.53
N ALA A 567 22.49 -28.46 -1.51
CA ALA A 567 21.83 -27.90 -0.35
C ALA A 567 20.64 -28.74 0.10
N MET A 568 19.77 -29.11 -0.84
CA MET A 568 18.64 -30.00 -0.61
C MET A 568 19.08 -31.35 -0.08
N ALA A 569 20.04 -32.02 -0.74
CA ALA A 569 20.52 -33.35 -0.36
C ALA A 569 21.17 -33.35 1.03
N LEU A 570 22.00 -32.36 1.34
CA LEU A 570 22.63 -32.21 2.65
C LEU A 570 21.59 -31.99 3.77
N GLY A 571 20.62 -31.08 3.54
CA GLY A 571 19.60 -30.77 4.53
C GLY A 571 18.69 -31.95 4.83
N ILE A 572 18.18 -32.65 3.80
CA ILE A 572 17.34 -33.84 3.95
C ILE A 572 18.12 -34.98 4.64
N SER A 573 19.35 -35.26 4.20
CA SER A 573 20.18 -36.33 4.76
C SER A 573 20.50 -36.07 6.24
N ALA A 574 20.84 -34.83 6.60
CA ALA A 574 21.07 -34.41 7.97
C ALA A 574 19.83 -34.62 8.86
N ALA A 575 18.66 -34.19 8.39
CA ALA A 575 17.40 -34.37 9.11
C ALA A 575 17.06 -35.88 9.26
N TRP A 576 17.28 -36.67 8.21
CA TRP A 576 17.01 -38.12 8.21
C TRP A 576 17.92 -38.84 9.21
N ILE A 577 19.21 -38.56 9.23
CA ILE A 577 20.19 -39.17 10.15
C ILE A 577 19.87 -38.81 11.60
N LEU A 578 19.49 -37.55 11.86
CA LEU A 578 19.32 -37.05 13.22
C LEU A 578 17.93 -37.35 13.80
N TYR A 579 16.86 -37.43 13.00
CA TYR A 579 15.49 -37.39 13.52
C TYR A 579 14.56 -38.53 13.06
N ARG A 580 14.94 -39.39 12.09
CA ARG A 580 14.04 -40.41 11.51
C ARG A 580 13.34 -41.29 12.55
N ASN A 581 14.01 -41.66 13.61
CA ASN A 581 13.49 -42.58 14.64
C ASN A 581 13.81 -42.08 16.07
N LYS A 582 14.04 -40.79 16.25
CA LYS A 582 14.38 -40.21 17.55
C LYS A 582 13.26 -39.31 18.06
N SER A 583 13.04 -39.33 19.38
CA SER A 583 12.07 -38.48 20.08
C SER A 583 12.69 -37.32 20.84
N ALA A 584 13.99 -37.32 21.05
CA ALA A 584 14.73 -36.32 21.79
C ALA A 584 15.20 -35.17 20.87
N ASP A 585 15.42 -34.00 21.45
CA ASP A 585 15.98 -32.83 20.75
C ASP A 585 17.50 -32.98 20.62
N VAL A 586 17.91 -33.70 19.59
CA VAL A 586 19.33 -33.97 19.32
C VAL A 586 20.15 -32.70 19.09
N LEU A 587 19.52 -31.61 18.61
CA LEU A 587 20.22 -30.34 18.43
C LEU A 587 20.56 -29.69 19.78
N ALA A 588 19.65 -29.75 20.74
CA ALA A 588 19.89 -29.22 22.08
C ALA A 588 21.10 -29.90 22.77
N GLU A 589 21.38 -31.20 22.42
CA GLU A 589 22.52 -31.93 22.95
C GLU A 589 23.84 -31.67 22.19
N LYS A 590 23.73 -31.45 20.84
CA LYS A 590 24.93 -31.39 19.98
C LYS A 590 25.43 -30.00 19.70
N VAL A 591 24.56 -28.98 19.76
CA VAL A 591 24.91 -27.57 19.51
C VAL A 591 25.32 -26.91 20.83
N PRO A 592 26.34 -26.02 20.83
CA PRO A 592 26.66 -25.26 22.04
C PRO A 592 25.43 -24.59 22.65
N ALA A 593 25.16 -24.81 23.93
CA ALA A 593 23.95 -24.39 24.61
C ALA A 593 23.62 -22.90 24.39
N ARG A 594 24.65 -22.01 24.47
CA ARG A 594 24.45 -20.57 24.22
C ARG A 594 23.92 -20.25 22.81
N LEU A 595 24.41 -20.98 21.80
CA LEU A 595 23.98 -20.75 20.40
C LEU A 595 22.56 -21.30 20.18
N TYR A 596 22.28 -22.49 20.77
CA TYR A 596 20.94 -23.07 20.73
C TYR A 596 19.91 -22.15 21.40
N GLU A 597 20.18 -21.70 22.62
CA GLU A 597 19.32 -20.77 23.37
C GLU A 597 19.10 -19.45 22.62
N LEU A 598 20.19 -18.87 22.08
CA LEU A 598 20.08 -17.61 21.32
C LEU A 598 19.18 -17.77 20.07
N ALA A 599 19.32 -18.85 19.34
CA ALA A 599 18.45 -19.14 18.18
C ALA A 599 17.03 -19.49 18.62
N PHE A 600 16.85 -20.23 19.72
CA PHE A 600 15.54 -20.55 20.29
C PHE A 600 14.80 -19.30 20.78
N ASP A 601 15.51 -18.36 21.42
CA ASP A 601 15.04 -17.05 21.85
C ASP A 601 14.96 -16.04 20.68
N LYS A 602 14.93 -16.52 19.44
CA LYS A 602 14.74 -15.70 18.23
C LYS A 602 15.81 -14.59 18.07
N TRP A 603 17.04 -14.89 18.43
CA TRP A 603 18.19 -13.96 18.47
C TRP A 603 17.94 -12.74 19.36
N ARG A 604 17.00 -12.82 20.29
CA ARG A 604 16.57 -11.76 21.21
C ARG A 604 16.19 -10.44 20.53
N VAL A 605 15.66 -10.54 19.31
CA VAL A 605 15.25 -9.35 18.53
C VAL A 605 14.02 -8.70 19.18
N ASP A 606 13.07 -9.47 19.71
CA ASP A 606 11.91 -8.94 20.43
C ASP A 606 12.32 -8.15 21.68
N GLU A 607 13.30 -8.64 22.44
CA GLU A 607 13.87 -7.97 23.62
C GLU A 607 14.62 -6.69 23.23
N LEU A 608 15.40 -6.74 22.14
CA LEU A 608 16.07 -5.56 21.61
C LEU A 608 15.06 -4.46 21.25
N TYR A 609 13.97 -4.82 20.54
CA TYR A 609 12.93 -3.85 20.20
C TYR A 609 12.15 -3.37 21.42
N ALA A 610 11.92 -4.25 22.40
CA ALA A 610 11.32 -3.85 23.66
C ALA A 610 12.19 -2.80 24.38
N ALA A 611 13.52 -3.01 24.42
CA ALA A 611 14.44 -2.11 25.09
C ALA A 611 14.64 -0.77 24.35
N THR A 612 14.78 -0.81 23.02
CA THR A 612 15.18 0.37 22.22
C THR A 612 14.00 1.19 21.70
N VAL A 613 12.83 0.58 21.46
CA VAL A 613 11.68 1.23 20.83
C VAL A 613 10.46 1.23 21.77
N VAL A 614 9.98 0.04 22.18
CA VAL A 614 8.68 -0.08 22.83
C VAL A 614 8.66 0.57 24.22
N ASN A 615 9.67 0.26 25.07
CA ASN A 615 9.74 0.79 26.43
C ASN A 615 10.03 2.30 26.47
N PRO A 616 10.91 2.88 25.64
CA PRO A 616 11.05 4.33 25.52
C PRO A 616 9.73 5.02 25.11
N ILE A 617 9.04 4.50 24.10
CA ILE A 617 7.76 5.06 23.65
C ILE A 617 6.71 4.97 24.77
N LYS A 618 6.62 3.84 25.49
CA LYS A 618 5.73 3.71 26.65
C LYS A 618 6.04 4.72 27.75
N LYS A 619 7.34 4.99 28.01
CA LYS A 619 7.75 6.02 28.95
C LYS A 619 7.31 7.40 28.50
N ILE A 620 7.56 7.75 27.23
CA ILE A 620 7.13 9.02 26.64
C ILE A 620 5.60 9.14 26.72
N ALA A 621 4.86 8.11 26.31
CA ALA A 621 3.40 8.08 26.39
C ALA A 621 2.88 8.29 27.82
N THR A 622 3.56 7.72 28.82
CA THR A 622 3.22 7.93 30.23
C THR A 622 3.45 9.38 30.67
N VAL A 623 4.55 10.00 30.22
CA VAL A 623 4.85 11.41 30.50
C VAL A 623 3.80 12.32 29.82
N VAL A 624 3.54 12.09 28.53
CA VAL A 624 2.54 12.83 27.77
C VAL A 624 1.16 12.67 28.38
N GLY A 625 0.76 11.43 28.76
CA GLY A 625 -0.51 11.18 29.41
C GLY A 625 -0.65 11.88 30.78
N ARG A 626 0.45 11.98 31.55
CA ARG A 626 0.44 12.78 32.78
C ARG A 626 0.33 14.27 32.50
N ALA A 627 1.04 14.75 31.49
CA ALA A 627 0.94 16.13 31.04
C ALA A 627 -0.48 16.46 30.56
N ASP A 628 -1.08 15.57 29.78
CA ASP A 628 -2.46 15.70 29.31
C ASP A 628 -3.46 15.79 30.47
N MET A 629 -3.39 14.85 31.43
CA MET A 629 -4.25 14.89 32.60
C MET A 629 -4.05 16.14 33.46
N THR A 630 -2.82 16.68 33.53
CA THR A 630 -2.52 17.84 34.38
C THR A 630 -2.84 19.15 33.65
N PHE A 631 -2.39 19.30 32.40
CA PHE A 631 -2.56 20.56 31.66
C PHE A 631 -3.87 20.62 30.89
N VAL A 632 -4.18 19.60 30.10
CA VAL A 632 -5.36 19.63 29.23
C VAL A 632 -6.61 19.36 30.07
N ASP A 633 -6.64 18.25 30.78
CA ASP A 633 -7.84 17.83 31.51
C ASP A 633 -8.07 18.69 32.76
N ALA A 634 -7.07 18.91 33.61
CA ALA A 634 -7.24 19.69 34.83
C ALA A 634 -7.31 21.19 34.55
N LEU A 635 -6.39 21.73 33.75
CA LEU A 635 -6.28 23.19 33.57
C LEU A 635 -7.18 23.72 32.44
N MET A 636 -7.23 23.04 31.26
CA MET A 636 -7.99 23.55 30.12
C MET A 636 -9.43 23.05 30.09
N THR A 637 -9.73 21.91 30.68
CA THR A 637 -11.08 21.33 30.64
C THR A 637 -11.81 21.46 31.97
N LYS A 638 -11.27 20.93 33.07
CA LYS A 638 -11.96 20.92 34.36
C LYS A 638 -12.03 22.29 35.00
N TRP A 639 -10.97 23.09 34.91
CA TRP A 639 -10.97 24.42 35.50
C TRP A 639 -11.93 25.38 34.78
N PRO A 640 -11.99 25.50 33.45
CA PRO A 640 -13.01 26.31 32.78
C PRO A 640 -14.41 25.76 33.02
N ALA A 641 -14.59 24.42 32.99
CA ALA A 641 -15.88 23.80 33.29
C ALA A 641 -16.33 24.10 34.73
N PHE A 642 -15.39 24.06 35.70
CA PHE A 642 -15.65 24.50 37.06
C PHE A 642 -16.07 25.96 37.11
N LYS A 643 -15.34 26.86 36.42
CA LYS A 643 -15.69 28.29 36.33
C LYS A 643 -17.06 28.51 35.68
N VAL A 644 -17.34 27.83 34.58
CA VAL A 644 -18.66 27.88 33.92
C VAL A 644 -19.75 27.35 34.82
N ARG A 645 -19.47 26.28 35.55
CA ARG A 645 -20.42 25.69 36.54
C ARG A 645 -20.71 26.65 37.69
N GLU A 646 -19.69 27.32 38.25
CA GLU A 646 -19.86 28.34 39.27
C GLU A 646 -20.63 29.55 38.73
N THR A 647 -20.28 30.01 37.54
CA THR A 647 -21.02 31.07 36.85
C THR A 647 -22.49 30.64 36.59
N GLY A 648 -22.64 29.40 36.10
CA GLY A 648 -23.95 28.80 35.86
C GLY A 648 -24.81 28.73 37.11
N ARG A 649 -24.21 28.43 38.29
CA ARG A 649 -24.94 28.48 39.59
C ARG A 649 -25.44 29.88 39.91
N ILE A 650 -24.70 30.92 39.53
CA ILE A 650 -25.16 32.29 39.69
C ILE A 650 -26.35 32.54 38.77
N PHE A 651 -26.28 32.12 37.51
CA PHE A 651 -27.37 32.28 36.55
C PHE A 651 -28.63 31.45 36.94
N VAL A 652 -28.44 30.23 37.44
CA VAL A 652 -29.56 29.39 37.94
C VAL A 652 -30.33 30.12 39.05
N ARG A 653 -29.66 30.86 39.94
CA ARG A 653 -30.31 31.69 40.94
C ARG A 653 -31.10 32.87 40.34
N MET A 654 -30.75 33.23 39.09
CA MET A 654 -31.48 34.27 38.33
C MET A 654 -32.65 33.72 37.52
N GLN A 655 -32.84 32.38 37.50
CA GLN A 655 -33.95 31.77 36.78
C GLN A 655 -35.24 32.00 37.50
N ASN A 656 -36.21 32.55 36.79
CA ASN A 656 -37.54 32.93 37.34
C ASN A 656 -38.61 31.84 37.19
N GLY A 657 -38.24 30.63 36.71
CA GLY A 657 -39.14 29.47 36.58
C GLY A 657 -40.20 29.56 35.49
N VAL A 658 -40.10 30.54 34.58
CA VAL A 658 -41.09 30.72 33.48
C VAL A 658 -40.73 29.80 32.30
N VAL A 659 -41.41 28.64 32.24
CA VAL A 659 -41.18 27.59 31.23
C VAL A 659 -41.30 28.10 29.78
N GLN A 660 -42.20 29.04 29.55
CA GLN A 660 -42.40 29.63 28.22
C GLN A 660 -41.17 30.35 27.68
N MET A 661 -40.39 30.97 28.54
CA MET A 661 -39.15 31.66 28.15
C MET A 661 -38.07 30.68 27.66
N TYR A 662 -37.98 29.50 28.31
CA TYR A 662 -37.04 28.45 27.88
C TYR A 662 -37.43 27.84 26.53
N GLY A 663 -38.73 27.57 26.35
CA GLY A 663 -39.26 27.09 25.07
C GLY A 663 -38.99 28.04 23.91
N SER A 664 -39.08 29.36 24.15
CA SER A 664 -38.77 30.38 23.17
C SER A 664 -37.30 30.40 22.78
N VAL A 665 -36.39 30.30 23.74
CA VAL A 665 -34.91 30.24 23.45
C VAL A 665 -34.53 28.98 22.70
N MET A 666 -35.09 27.83 23.08
CA MET A 666 -34.88 26.58 22.32
C MET A 666 -35.42 26.69 20.90
N MET A 667 -36.62 27.28 20.72
CA MET A 667 -37.19 27.48 19.38
C MET A 667 -36.31 28.38 18.52
N VAL A 668 -35.77 29.46 19.06
CA VAL A 668 -34.83 30.35 18.38
C VAL A 668 -33.54 29.60 17.96
N GLY A 669 -33.02 28.74 18.87
CA GLY A 669 -31.85 27.90 18.54
C GLY A 669 -32.12 26.91 17.41
N VAL A 670 -33.25 26.22 17.43
CA VAL A 670 -33.66 25.30 16.36
C VAL A 670 -33.86 26.05 15.05
N ILE A 671 -34.51 27.22 15.08
CA ILE A 671 -34.72 28.07 13.89
C ILE A 671 -33.35 28.52 13.33
N ALA A 672 -32.39 28.90 14.16
CA ALA A 672 -31.06 29.30 13.73
C ALA A 672 -30.29 28.14 13.05
N VAL A 673 -30.37 26.94 13.59
CA VAL A 673 -29.77 25.74 12.98
C VAL A 673 -30.47 25.40 11.67
N LEU A 674 -31.79 25.43 11.64
CA LEU A 674 -32.54 25.18 10.40
C LEU A 674 -32.24 26.27 9.35
N ALA A 675 -32.14 27.52 9.75
CA ALA A 675 -31.77 28.62 8.85
C ALA A 675 -30.36 28.43 8.26
N TRP A 676 -29.44 27.91 9.04
CA TRP A 676 -28.08 27.57 8.57
C TRP A 676 -28.11 26.51 7.47
N PHE A 677 -28.88 25.42 7.68
CA PHE A 677 -29.04 24.37 6.66
C PHE A 677 -29.90 24.81 5.46
N TRP A 678 -30.76 25.83 5.64
CA TRP A 678 -31.66 26.33 4.61
C TRP A 678 -30.96 27.22 3.58
N THR A 679 -29.81 27.84 3.95
CA THR A 679 -29.10 28.76 3.08
C THR A 679 -28.01 28.01 2.30
N PRO A 680 -28.08 27.96 0.96
CA PRO A 680 -27.02 27.40 0.15
C PRO A 680 -25.76 28.26 0.29
N HIS A 681 -24.60 27.64 0.23
CA HIS A 681 -23.30 28.30 0.31
C HIS A 681 -22.65 28.25 -1.04
N SER A 682 -22.14 29.36 -1.51
CA SER A 682 -21.41 29.46 -2.77
C SER A 682 -20.08 30.18 -2.58
N ARG A 683 -19.07 29.70 -3.28
CA ARG A 683 -17.74 30.30 -3.38
C ARG A 683 -17.19 29.96 -4.76
N ILE A 684 -16.58 30.92 -5.43
CA ILE A 684 -15.98 30.70 -6.75
C ILE A 684 -14.48 30.48 -6.58
N ASP A 685 -13.97 29.40 -7.14
CA ASP A 685 -12.55 29.15 -7.37
C ASP A 685 -12.31 29.10 -8.88
N ALA A 686 -11.19 29.66 -9.35
CA ALA A 686 -10.85 29.70 -10.76
C ALA A 686 -9.54 28.99 -11.02
N GLY A 687 -9.55 28.06 -11.97
CA GLY A 687 -8.39 27.40 -12.56
C GLY A 687 -8.11 27.96 -13.97
N PHE A 688 -6.90 27.76 -14.48
CA PHE A 688 -6.49 28.27 -15.78
C PHE A 688 -5.85 27.16 -16.60
N ASP A 689 -6.33 26.97 -17.83
CA ASP A 689 -5.74 26.05 -18.81
C ASP A 689 -5.60 26.79 -20.15
N GLY A 690 -4.43 27.33 -20.41
CA GLY A 690 -4.19 28.21 -21.55
C GLY A 690 -5.03 29.47 -21.45
N THR A 691 -5.92 29.72 -22.42
CA THR A 691 -6.89 30.86 -22.45
C THR A 691 -8.22 30.50 -21.79
N LEU A 692 -8.46 29.21 -21.49
CA LEU A 692 -9.69 28.77 -20.85
C LEU A 692 -9.60 28.96 -19.34
N VAL A 693 -10.66 29.51 -18.74
CA VAL A 693 -10.80 29.67 -17.29
C VAL A 693 -11.85 28.66 -16.80
N GLU A 694 -11.42 27.74 -15.97
CA GLU A 694 -12.32 26.80 -15.30
C GLU A 694 -12.82 27.44 -13.99
N LEU A 695 -14.12 27.68 -13.92
CA LEU A 695 -14.80 28.22 -12.74
C LEU A 695 -15.42 27.08 -11.96
N THR A 696 -15.09 26.98 -10.68
CA THR A 696 -15.61 25.92 -9.80
C THR A 696 -16.24 26.50 -8.53
N THR A 697 -17.22 25.79 -7.97
CA THR A 697 -17.85 26.14 -6.69
C THR A 697 -18.03 24.88 -5.84
N PRO A 698 -18.11 24.99 -4.50
CA PRO A 698 -18.30 23.84 -3.63
C PRO A 698 -19.54 23.04 -3.99
N GLN A 699 -19.38 21.73 -4.05
CA GLN A 699 -20.46 20.79 -4.31
C GLN A 699 -21.29 20.59 -3.05
N GLY A 700 -22.63 20.58 -3.20
CA GLY A 700 -23.56 20.29 -2.12
C GLY A 700 -24.63 19.27 -2.54
N LEU A 701 -25.14 18.52 -1.59
CA LEU A 701 -26.16 17.50 -1.87
C LEU A 701 -27.47 18.14 -2.39
N GLY A 702 -27.83 17.81 -3.63
CA GLY A 702 -29.02 18.35 -4.27
C GLY A 702 -28.90 19.83 -4.67
N TYR A 703 -27.67 20.33 -4.83
CA TYR A 703 -27.42 21.66 -5.36
C TYR A 703 -27.49 21.64 -6.89
N GLU A 704 -28.04 22.70 -7.42
CA GLU A 704 -28.02 23.05 -8.84
C GLU A 704 -27.31 24.41 -8.98
N TYR A 705 -26.58 24.56 -10.06
CA TYR A 705 -25.71 25.71 -10.32
C TYR A 705 -26.08 26.34 -11.66
N ARG A 706 -25.96 27.67 -11.73
CA ARG A 706 -25.88 28.40 -12.99
C ARG A 706 -24.87 29.50 -12.90
N TRP A 707 -24.20 29.74 -14.00
CA TRP A 707 -23.07 30.64 -14.07
C TRP A 707 -23.36 31.82 -14.99
N ASP A 708 -23.05 33.00 -14.53
CA ASP A 708 -22.89 34.25 -15.25
C ASP A 708 -21.40 34.55 -15.20
N ALA A 709 -20.69 34.06 -16.23
CA ALA A 709 -19.22 33.99 -16.18
C ALA A 709 -18.57 35.37 -16.37
N ASN A 710 -19.27 36.31 -16.97
CA ASN A 710 -18.80 37.70 -17.18
C ASN A 710 -19.55 38.75 -16.33
N SER A 711 -20.49 38.28 -15.48
CA SER A 711 -21.34 39.14 -14.61
C SER A 711 -22.05 40.28 -15.33
N ASP A 712 -22.56 40.03 -16.56
CA ASP A 712 -23.37 41.00 -17.32
C ASP A 712 -24.85 40.91 -16.92
N GLY A 713 -25.24 39.92 -16.17
CA GLY A 713 -26.59 39.67 -15.66
C GLY A 713 -27.36 38.59 -16.46
N GLU A 714 -26.79 38.09 -17.56
CA GLU A 714 -27.30 36.98 -18.32
C GLU A 714 -26.47 35.71 -17.95
N PHE A 715 -27.14 34.58 -17.75
CA PHE A 715 -26.47 33.34 -17.34
C PHE A 715 -26.13 32.49 -18.58
N GLU A 716 -24.84 32.22 -18.80
CA GLU A 716 -24.37 31.40 -19.91
C GLU A 716 -24.73 29.92 -19.73
N THR A 717 -25.02 29.50 -18.49
CA THR A 717 -25.43 28.14 -18.20
C THR A 717 -26.88 28.07 -17.69
N LEU A 718 -27.60 27.07 -18.11
CA LEU A 718 -28.88 26.70 -17.47
C LEU A 718 -28.60 26.03 -16.13
N TRP A 719 -29.64 25.94 -15.27
CA TRP A 719 -29.54 25.19 -14.03
C TRP A 719 -29.11 23.74 -14.29
N ASN A 720 -28.01 23.33 -13.71
CA ASN A 720 -27.48 21.97 -13.84
C ASN A 720 -26.77 21.55 -12.53
N ALA A 721 -26.49 20.25 -12.40
CA ALA A 721 -25.82 19.71 -11.22
C ALA A 721 -24.28 19.83 -11.27
N ALA A 722 -23.72 20.37 -12.34
CA ALA A 722 -22.28 20.52 -12.48
C ALA A 722 -21.77 21.75 -11.69
N PRO A 723 -20.90 21.58 -10.71
CA PRO A 723 -20.36 22.67 -9.91
C PRO A 723 -19.23 23.43 -10.62
N ALA A 724 -18.92 23.09 -11.87
CA ALA A 724 -17.87 23.67 -12.67
C ALA A 724 -18.37 24.06 -14.06
N THR A 725 -17.77 25.11 -14.62
CA THR A 725 -17.93 25.51 -16.01
C THR A 725 -16.61 26.04 -16.55
N THR A 726 -16.42 26.00 -17.85
CA THR A 726 -15.25 26.61 -18.52
C THR A 726 -15.71 27.75 -19.37
N PHE A 727 -14.97 28.87 -19.33
CA PHE A 727 -15.27 30.09 -20.09
C PHE A 727 -14.00 30.67 -20.71
N GLU A 728 -14.11 31.20 -21.93
CA GLU A 728 -13.04 31.95 -22.60
C GLU A 728 -13.43 33.42 -22.64
N TYR A 729 -12.71 34.24 -21.86
CA TYR A 729 -13.01 35.64 -21.73
C TYR A 729 -12.49 36.46 -22.91
N GLY A 730 -13.33 37.35 -23.42
CA GLY A 730 -13.00 38.33 -24.43
C GLY A 730 -12.60 39.70 -23.83
N GLN A 731 -12.29 40.66 -24.69
CA GLN A 731 -11.95 42.03 -24.26
C GLN A 731 -13.13 42.74 -23.60
N ASP A 732 -14.32 42.44 -24.06
CA ASP A 732 -15.57 43.08 -23.58
C ASP A 732 -15.94 42.59 -22.15
N ASP A 733 -15.36 41.50 -21.70
CA ASP A 733 -15.60 40.93 -20.38
C ASP A 733 -14.72 41.53 -19.29
N VAL A 734 -13.74 42.39 -19.67
CA VAL A 734 -12.82 43.00 -18.70
C VAL A 734 -13.55 44.07 -17.89
N ARG A 735 -13.57 43.90 -16.56
CA ARG A 735 -14.20 44.82 -15.61
C ARG A 735 -13.21 45.73 -14.89
N GLY A 736 -11.89 45.50 -15.06
CA GLY A 736 -10.85 46.33 -14.44
C GLY A 736 -9.47 45.70 -14.56
N VAL A 737 -8.51 46.25 -13.87
CA VAL A 737 -7.13 45.75 -13.83
C VAL A 737 -6.69 45.59 -12.38
N ALA A 738 -6.08 44.48 -12.04
CA ALA A 738 -5.41 44.27 -10.76
C ALA A 738 -3.91 44.46 -10.92
N VAL A 739 -3.32 45.27 -10.03
CA VAL A 739 -1.87 45.44 -9.95
C VAL A 739 -1.32 44.44 -8.92
N PHE A 740 -0.32 43.68 -9.31
CA PHE A 740 0.37 42.70 -8.48
C PHE A 740 1.82 43.12 -8.27
N ILE A 741 2.30 42.88 -7.07
CA ILE A 741 3.73 42.92 -6.74
C ILE A 741 4.16 41.47 -6.44
N SER A 742 5.18 41.03 -7.17
CA SER A 742 5.79 39.69 -6.96
C SER A 742 7.24 39.87 -6.51
N HIS A 743 7.65 39.12 -5.52
CA HIS A 743 9.05 39.08 -5.10
C HIS A 743 9.82 38.10 -6.02
N ALA A 744 10.81 38.59 -6.75
CA ALA A 744 11.49 37.87 -7.83
C ALA A 744 12.16 36.55 -7.42
N ARG A 745 12.50 36.36 -6.13
CA ARG A 745 13.13 35.12 -5.62
C ARG A 745 12.15 34.11 -5.00
N SER A 746 11.02 34.56 -4.48
CA SER A 746 10.06 33.67 -3.77
C SER A 746 8.81 33.37 -4.58
N GLY A 747 8.58 34.03 -5.70
CA GLY A 747 7.37 33.86 -6.52
C GLY A 747 6.05 34.25 -5.83
N VAL A 748 6.13 34.83 -4.62
CA VAL A 748 4.93 35.20 -3.87
C VAL A 748 4.32 36.46 -4.47
N GLU A 749 3.18 36.32 -5.13
CA GLU A 749 2.41 37.42 -5.70
C GLU A 749 1.43 37.98 -4.66
N ARG A 750 1.31 39.33 -4.59
CA ARG A 750 0.27 39.97 -3.79
C ARG A 750 -0.45 41.03 -4.61
N ARG A 751 -1.78 40.93 -4.60
CA ARG A 751 -2.66 41.93 -5.22
C ARG A 751 -2.63 43.23 -4.39
N ILE A 752 -2.30 44.36 -5.03
CA ILE A 752 -2.23 45.67 -4.38
C ILE A 752 -3.53 46.42 -4.59
N ARG A 753 -4.13 46.34 -5.79
CA ARG A 753 -5.32 47.10 -6.16
C ARG A 753 -6.19 46.36 -7.17
N ALA A 754 -7.51 46.52 -7.05
CA ALA A 754 -8.47 46.28 -8.10
C ALA A 754 -9.33 47.54 -8.29
N THR A 755 -9.50 47.98 -9.50
CA THR A 755 -10.39 49.12 -9.83
C THR A 755 -11.63 48.55 -10.49
N LYS A 756 -12.84 48.92 -9.96
CA LYS A 756 -14.11 48.48 -10.50
C LYS A 756 -14.62 49.31 -11.69
N ASP A 757 -14.12 50.55 -11.83
CA ASP A 757 -14.67 51.53 -12.76
C ASP A 757 -13.70 51.77 -13.93
N TRP A 758 -13.31 50.70 -14.63
CA TRP A 758 -12.45 50.88 -15.80
C TRP A 758 -13.25 50.66 -17.08
N SER A 759 -13.16 51.60 -18.00
CA SER A 759 -13.54 51.43 -19.39
C SER A 759 -12.66 50.34 -20.01
N PRO A 760 -13.17 49.50 -20.92
CA PRO A 760 -12.38 48.44 -21.53
C PRO A 760 -11.10 48.99 -22.12
N VAL A 761 -9.95 48.53 -21.60
CA VAL A 761 -8.63 48.89 -22.10
C VAL A 761 -8.37 48.09 -23.37
N PRO A 762 -7.99 48.73 -24.48
CA PRO A 762 -7.53 48.02 -25.66
C PRO A 762 -6.30 47.16 -25.27
N VAL A 763 -6.22 45.95 -25.77
CA VAL A 763 -5.21 44.92 -25.43
C VAL A 763 -3.76 45.35 -25.68
N GLU A 764 -3.52 46.41 -26.35
CA GLU A 764 -2.17 46.95 -26.66
C GLU A 764 -1.57 47.85 -25.58
N SER A 765 -2.31 48.27 -24.54
CA SER A 765 -1.78 49.09 -23.49
C SER A 765 -1.44 48.32 -22.23
N VAL A 766 -0.18 47.89 -22.11
CA VAL A 766 0.44 47.62 -20.81
C VAL A 766 0.18 48.89 -19.94
N VAL A 767 -0.43 48.69 -18.78
CA VAL A 767 -0.66 49.81 -17.86
C VAL A 767 0.70 50.39 -17.48
N PRO A 768 1.00 51.64 -17.83
CA PRO A 768 2.33 52.15 -17.61
C PRO A 768 2.59 52.29 -16.11
N VAL A 769 3.63 51.60 -15.65
CA VAL A 769 4.17 51.77 -14.30
C VAL A 769 5.36 52.70 -14.40
N GLU A 770 5.20 53.90 -13.91
CA GLU A 770 6.28 54.84 -13.85
C GLU A 770 6.90 54.89 -12.46
N PHE A 771 8.19 54.66 -12.39
CA PHE A 771 8.95 54.74 -11.15
C PHE A 771 9.24 56.21 -10.85
N LEU A 772 8.67 56.77 -9.77
CA LEU A 772 8.76 58.19 -9.47
C LEU A 772 9.96 58.53 -8.60
N SER A 773 10.18 57.76 -7.54
CA SER A 773 11.32 58.01 -6.64
C SER A 773 11.61 56.75 -5.77
N ALA A 774 12.87 56.64 -5.33
CA ALA A 774 13.25 55.68 -4.28
C ALA A 774 14.25 56.36 -3.35
N ASP A 775 14.00 56.31 -2.05
CA ASP A 775 14.90 56.77 -1.01
C ASP A 775 15.09 55.71 0.09
N ASP A 776 15.89 56.03 1.11
CA ASP A 776 16.11 55.11 2.26
C ASP A 776 14.82 54.86 3.07
N ARG A 777 13.74 55.55 2.80
CA ARG A 777 12.45 55.43 3.51
C ARG A 777 11.37 54.70 2.73
N GLY A 778 11.59 54.44 1.43
CA GLY A 778 10.64 53.73 0.58
C GLY A 778 10.80 54.00 -0.89
N PHE A 779 9.79 53.71 -1.68
CA PHE A 779 9.73 54.02 -3.10
C PHE A 779 8.31 54.41 -3.53
N GLU A 780 8.24 55.23 -4.58
CA GLU A 780 7.00 55.70 -5.16
C GLU A 780 6.89 55.24 -6.61
N VAL A 781 5.75 54.68 -6.96
CA VAL A 781 5.42 54.28 -8.33
C VAL A 781 4.10 54.90 -8.74
N ARG A 782 4.01 55.34 -9.98
CA ARG A 782 2.75 55.74 -10.58
C ARG A 782 2.22 54.67 -11.47
N VAL A 783 1.02 54.16 -11.17
CA VAL A 783 0.32 53.16 -11.95
C VAL A 783 -0.95 53.80 -12.45
N ASP A 784 -1.08 53.93 -13.75
CA ASP A 784 -2.26 54.52 -14.38
C ASP A 784 -2.64 55.92 -13.81
N GLY A 785 -1.64 56.81 -13.71
CA GLY A 785 -1.83 58.16 -13.20
C GLY A 785 -2.04 58.28 -11.69
N GLN A 786 -2.12 57.20 -10.96
CA GLN A 786 -2.24 57.18 -9.50
C GLN A 786 -0.89 56.86 -8.82
N GLU A 787 -0.51 57.72 -7.89
CA GLU A 787 0.73 57.57 -7.13
C GLU A 787 0.51 56.56 -5.98
N LEU A 788 1.37 55.53 -5.91
CA LEU A 788 1.42 54.56 -4.85
C LEU A 788 2.74 54.73 -4.10
N VAL A 789 2.65 55.03 -2.81
CA VAL A 789 3.81 55.24 -1.95
C VAL A 789 4.01 54.04 -1.04
N PHE A 790 5.21 53.48 -1.11
CA PHE A 790 5.64 52.40 -0.23
C PHE A 790 6.65 52.94 0.77
N ARG A 791 6.34 52.98 2.05
CA ARG A 791 7.23 53.43 3.10
C ARG A 791 7.83 52.31 3.94
N ARG A 792 9.08 52.52 4.35
CA ARG A 792 9.73 51.68 5.37
C ARG A 792 9.22 52.11 6.76
N PRO A 793 8.53 51.29 7.51
CA PRO A 793 9.08 50.65 8.68
C PRO A 793 9.01 49.15 8.52
N ASP A 794 9.67 48.44 9.33
CA ASP A 794 9.89 47.01 9.27
C ASP A 794 8.62 46.19 9.63
N PRO A 795 8.02 45.42 8.70
CA PRO A 795 8.23 45.34 7.25
C PRO A 795 7.55 46.55 6.51
N PRO A 796 8.05 46.95 5.32
CA PRO A 796 7.49 48.09 4.59
C PRO A 796 6.03 47.90 4.24
N THR A 797 5.25 48.98 4.43
CA THR A 797 3.80 49.01 4.26
C THR A 797 3.39 49.96 3.15
N LEU A 798 2.38 49.62 2.37
CA LEU A 798 1.75 50.49 1.39
C LEU A 798 0.81 51.46 2.11
N LEU A 799 1.05 52.79 1.95
CA LEU A 799 0.21 53.84 2.48
C LEU A 799 -0.58 54.47 1.33
N SER A 800 -1.66 53.86 0.89
CA SER A 800 -2.63 54.52 0.00
C SER A 800 -3.98 53.86 0.22
N GLY A 801 -4.97 54.60 0.69
CA GLY A 801 -6.38 54.22 0.82
C GLY A 801 -6.62 52.95 1.63
N SER A 802 -6.88 53.08 2.88
CA SER A 802 -7.55 52.14 3.83
C SER A 802 -7.04 50.68 4.05
N LYS A 803 -5.98 50.17 3.41
CA LYS A 803 -5.41 48.85 3.74
C LYS A 803 -3.88 48.85 3.69
N GLU A 804 -3.24 48.58 4.82
CA GLU A 804 -1.81 48.27 4.92
C GLU A 804 -1.45 46.96 4.23
N LEU A 805 -0.47 46.99 3.31
CA LEU A 805 0.10 45.79 2.70
C LEU A 805 1.55 45.65 3.14
N ARG A 806 1.88 44.55 3.80
CA ARG A 806 3.25 44.24 4.23
C ARG A 806 4.01 43.53 3.12
N LEU A 807 5.19 44.05 2.74
CA LEU A 807 6.07 43.45 1.72
C LEU A 807 7.22 42.68 2.41
N PRO A 808 7.65 41.54 1.86
CA PRO A 808 8.75 40.75 2.44
C PRO A 808 10.09 41.49 2.29
N MET A 809 10.81 41.60 3.41
CA MET A 809 12.17 42.18 3.47
C MET A 809 13.20 41.02 3.51
N GLY A 810 14.36 41.24 2.87
CA GLY A 810 15.53 40.40 3.01
C GLY A 810 16.16 40.52 4.40
N LYS A 811 16.99 39.55 4.78
CA LYS A 811 17.73 39.54 6.07
C LYS A 811 18.69 40.72 6.22
N ASP A 812 19.03 41.36 5.13
CA ASP A 812 19.89 42.56 5.00
C ASP A 812 19.14 43.88 5.12
N GLY A 813 17.86 43.85 5.42
CA GLY A 813 17.01 45.01 5.55
C GLY A 813 16.72 45.77 4.22
N ARG A 814 16.98 45.12 3.06
CA ARG A 814 16.69 45.69 1.75
C ARG A 814 15.49 44.98 1.13
N LEU A 815 14.65 45.73 0.41
CA LEU A 815 13.67 45.14 -0.47
C LEU A 815 14.38 44.36 -1.57
N GLY A 816 14.11 43.06 -1.66
CA GLY A 816 14.63 42.24 -2.75
C GLY A 816 14.02 42.69 -4.09
N PRO A 817 14.54 42.22 -5.24
CA PRO A 817 14.04 42.59 -6.55
C PRO A 817 12.55 42.29 -6.62
N VAL A 818 11.75 43.31 -6.90
CA VAL A 818 10.28 43.24 -6.94
C VAL A 818 9.83 43.43 -8.39
N ARG A 819 8.93 42.57 -8.85
CA ARG A 819 8.26 42.74 -10.15
C ARG A 819 6.87 43.29 -9.92
N VAL A 820 6.50 44.35 -10.64
CA VAL A 820 5.17 44.92 -10.66
C VAL A 820 4.55 44.64 -12.02
N PHE A 821 3.37 44.04 -12.03
CA PHE A 821 2.67 43.72 -13.27
C PHE A 821 1.17 43.91 -13.10
N ALA A 822 0.47 44.19 -14.18
CA ALA A 822 -0.97 44.37 -14.21
C ALA A 822 -1.64 43.16 -14.90
N ARG A 823 -2.75 42.73 -14.35
CA ARG A 823 -3.59 41.66 -14.95
C ARG A 823 -5.01 42.20 -15.17
N PRO A 824 -5.64 41.95 -16.33
CA PRO A 824 -7.03 42.26 -16.51
C PRO A 824 -7.89 41.46 -15.51
N ILE A 825 -8.91 42.09 -14.98
CA ILE A 825 -9.87 41.48 -14.06
C ILE A 825 -11.17 41.25 -14.80
N VAL A 826 -11.67 40.04 -14.70
CA VAL A 826 -13.04 39.69 -15.04
C VAL A 826 -13.82 39.38 -13.78
N GLU A 827 -15.12 39.51 -13.80
CA GLU A 827 -15.98 39.17 -12.68
C GLU A 827 -16.88 38.00 -13.11
N ALA A 828 -16.89 36.94 -12.32
CA ALA A 828 -17.79 35.81 -12.52
C ALA A 828 -18.77 35.73 -11.37
N THR A 829 -19.98 35.33 -11.66
CA THR A 829 -21.05 35.15 -10.70
C THR A 829 -21.60 33.70 -10.81
N VAL A 830 -21.77 33.05 -9.67
CA VAL A 830 -22.48 31.79 -9.58
C VAL A 830 -23.73 31.95 -8.74
N GLU A 831 -24.81 31.40 -9.21
CA GLU A 831 -26.01 31.25 -8.40
C GLU A 831 -26.20 29.73 -8.09
N VAL A 832 -26.36 29.45 -6.82
CA VAL A 832 -26.50 28.08 -6.31
C VAL A 832 -27.91 27.93 -5.75
N ARG A 833 -28.62 26.90 -6.16
CA ARG A 833 -29.95 26.56 -5.65
C ARG A 833 -29.91 25.22 -4.94
N ASN A 834 -30.39 25.16 -3.71
CA ASN A 834 -30.50 23.91 -2.97
C ASN A 834 -31.75 23.12 -3.32
N ALA A 835 -31.87 21.90 -2.85
CA ALA A 835 -33.02 21.02 -3.06
C ALA A 835 -34.37 21.60 -2.56
N PHE A 836 -34.33 22.65 -1.74
CA PHE A 836 -35.52 23.34 -1.21
C PHE A 836 -35.91 24.56 -2.05
N GLY A 837 -35.16 24.84 -3.13
CA GLY A 837 -35.40 25.97 -4.02
C GLY A 837 -34.80 27.32 -3.54
N ASN A 838 -34.10 27.34 -2.40
CA ASN A 838 -33.44 28.55 -1.95
C ASN A 838 -32.17 28.80 -2.77
N THR A 839 -31.96 30.05 -3.15
CA THR A 839 -30.80 30.43 -3.95
C THR A 839 -29.83 31.32 -3.17
N HIS A 840 -28.57 31.16 -3.48
CA HIS A 840 -27.50 32.03 -3.00
C HIS A 840 -26.60 32.42 -4.17
N ARG A 841 -26.28 33.69 -4.28
CA ARG A 841 -25.43 34.26 -5.35
C ARG A 841 -24.09 34.68 -4.77
N ALA A 842 -23.03 34.32 -5.44
CA ALA A 842 -21.67 34.78 -5.13
C ALA A 842 -21.02 35.31 -6.39
N SER A 843 -20.34 36.45 -6.26
CA SER A 843 -19.54 37.01 -7.34
C SER A 843 -18.08 37.07 -6.91
N LYS A 844 -17.16 36.90 -7.85
CA LYS A 844 -15.72 36.96 -7.59
C LYS A 844 -15.00 37.63 -8.75
N GLU A 845 -14.15 38.56 -8.39
CA GLU A 845 -13.19 39.13 -9.32
C GLU A 845 -12.01 38.15 -9.55
N ILE A 846 -11.69 37.87 -10.81
CA ILE A 846 -10.70 36.91 -11.25
C ILE A 846 -9.66 37.65 -12.08
N PRO A 847 -8.42 37.85 -11.58
CA PRO A 847 -7.32 38.38 -12.35
C PRO A 847 -6.79 37.34 -13.32
N LEU A 848 -6.84 37.63 -14.62
CA LEU A 848 -6.41 36.67 -15.66
C LEU A 848 -4.87 36.62 -15.72
N PRO A 849 -4.24 35.44 -15.75
CA PRO A 849 -2.76 35.31 -15.80
C PRO A 849 -2.18 35.61 -17.19
N PHE A 850 -3.02 35.84 -18.20
CA PHE A 850 -2.67 36.06 -19.60
C PHE A 850 -3.33 37.34 -20.12
N SER A 851 -2.73 37.96 -21.17
CA SER A 851 -3.36 39.04 -21.92
C SER A 851 -4.40 38.47 -22.87
N LEU A 852 -5.60 39.04 -22.91
CA LEU A 852 -6.63 38.69 -23.87
C LEU A 852 -6.19 39.11 -25.28
N GLN A 853 -6.14 38.17 -26.23
CA GLN A 853 -5.78 38.43 -27.63
C GLN A 853 -7.00 38.91 -28.41
N ALA A 854 -6.75 39.89 -29.29
CA ALA A 854 -7.71 40.20 -30.34
C ALA A 854 -7.78 39.05 -31.36
N PRO A 855 -8.92 38.82 -32.03
CA PRO A 855 -9.01 37.71 -32.98
C PRO A 855 -8.09 37.97 -34.18
N SER A 856 -7.12 37.09 -34.35
CA SER A 856 -6.24 36.85 -35.51
C SER A 856 -5.68 38.04 -36.29
N HIS A 857 -4.42 38.38 -36.08
CA HIS A 857 -3.34 38.41 -37.06
C HIS A 857 -2.07 39.00 -36.42
N ALA A 858 -1.02 38.22 -36.44
CA ALA A 858 0.36 38.51 -36.09
C ALA A 858 0.84 38.02 -34.71
N ALA A 859 1.86 37.19 -34.79
CA ALA A 859 2.67 36.77 -33.68
C ALA A 859 3.24 37.98 -32.94
N LEU A 860 2.94 38.11 -31.66
CA LEU A 860 3.52 39.10 -30.79
C LEU A 860 4.29 38.45 -29.65
N MET A 861 5.47 38.99 -29.42
CA MET A 861 6.43 38.59 -28.40
C MET A 861 5.82 38.63 -26.97
N PRO A 862 6.37 37.89 -26.02
CA PRO A 862 5.96 37.93 -24.63
C PRO A 862 6.21 39.35 -24.06
N PRO A 863 5.41 39.79 -23.07
CA PRO A 863 5.56 41.12 -22.48
C PRO A 863 6.95 41.29 -21.86
N THR A 864 7.61 42.37 -22.19
CA THR A 864 8.89 42.76 -21.61
C THR A 864 8.71 43.03 -20.11
N HIS A 865 9.40 42.26 -19.31
CA HIS A 865 9.48 42.47 -17.88
C HIS A 865 10.56 43.50 -17.58
N GLU A 866 10.20 44.68 -17.09
CA GLU A 866 11.17 45.57 -16.46
C GLU A 866 11.48 45.12 -15.04
N GLU A 867 12.72 44.71 -14.81
CA GLU A 867 13.24 44.47 -13.47
C GLU A 867 13.60 45.85 -12.87
N VAL A 868 12.87 46.26 -11.86
CA VAL A 868 13.18 47.44 -11.05
C VAL A 868 14.11 46.99 -9.91
N ARG A 869 15.34 47.49 -9.93
CA ARG A 869 16.36 47.28 -8.88
C ARG A 869 16.09 48.11 -7.64
#